data_31a1ddfac7c230f01e9a7a77caf11a73
#
_entry.id   31a1ddfac7c230f01e9a7a77caf11a73
#
_cell.length_a   1.000
_cell.length_b   1.000
_cell.length_c   1.000
_cell.angle_alpha   90.00
_cell.angle_beta   90.00
_cell.angle_gamma   90.00
#
_symmetry.space_group_name_H-M   'P 1'
#
loop_
_entity.id
_entity.type
_entity.pdbx_description
1 polymer ?
#
loop_
_entity_poly.entity_id
_entity_poly.type
_entity_poly.pdbx_seq_one_letter_code
_entity_poly.pdbx_strand_id
1 'polypeptide(L)'
;MKSKIVLVLLSLMSAGVQAGVIKGKIKDAQTGEEIIGASVIVKEDPGKGTVTGLDGSFNLSVNRDKYTLVCSYVGYKKYEVSVAADKKEIVIPLKSDDVALDEVVVVASNPGRTEAGARGIERQAMNVVNVMSAKAIELSPDITVANVIQRMSGVTIERNSSGEGQYAILRGMDKRYNYTLVNGVKIPSPDNKNRFVPLDIFPSEMLDRLEVTKSLTANMEGDGIGGAVNLIMKDAPSERQFTVNLSTGYNAMYFDRDFQSFNHGAIVKKSPYEQMGMPEDSRVTMDNFTTDNLRMKWNKPLPDLTAGLSYGDRFFNNKLGVMLAGSYLNTYRGKESQLYYQPGTTHNGIEYRNYSSQQTRIGAHAKLDYHINANHKLTWYNGYMDMREAEVRDGHDDKEGAVRMKWNHQYIINSTLKGEHAFLEGGALRLNWSAVLSKAYSETPDNAEIFLLGNHVQTSGAAIRRWEHNSDKDKAGYLDLMYKLKLDGGSVFDFSVGGMYRDKKRDSFFNEYTFNSATGVKDPQYQGEDWNNYDEILFTPLKYGNISDPLNYDATEKIGAGYGMVKYTYQKWEFIAGVRVEHTNQGYTLKFPTENTDPEGYQKYTDVLPSFHVKYGVHKNANLRFSYARSINRPSFFEIVPYSIINEDYKEKGNPD
;
A
#
# COMPACT_ATOMS: atom_id res chain seq x y z
N MET A 1 -22.77 32.21 24.62
CA MET A 1 -21.62 31.87 25.47
C MET A 1 -20.60 30.89 24.84
N LYS A 2 -20.83 30.29 23.68
CA LYS A 2 -19.91 29.33 23.04
C LYS A 2 -18.84 29.96 22.12
N SER A 3 -19.00 31.22 21.76
CA SER A 3 -18.05 31.93 20.85
C SER A 3 -16.85 32.55 21.56
N LYS A 4 -16.87 32.74 22.90
CA LYS A 4 -15.77 33.37 23.65
C LYS A 4 -14.70 32.37 24.14
N ILE A 5 -14.98 31.06 24.11
CA ILE A 5 -14.04 30.01 24.54
C ILE A 5 -13.01 29.71 23.45
N VAL A 6 -13.36 29.84 22.17
CA VAL A 6 -12.44 29.61 21.05
C VAL A 6 -11.41 30.72 20.92
N LEU A 7 -11.75 31.97 21.28
CA LEU A 7 -10.81 33.10 21.24
C LEU A 7 -9.79 33.09 22.39
N VAL A 8 -10.12 32.49 23.54
CA VAL A 8 -9.21 32.38 24.69
C VAL A 8 -8.20 31.24 24.50
N LEU A 9 -8.54 30.18 23.74
CA LEU A 9 -7.60 29.13 23.40
C LEU A 9 -6.58 29.53 22.33
N LEU A 10 -6.88 30.52 21.50
CA LEU A 10 -5.93 31.09 20.53
C LEU A 10 -4.98 32.14 21.12
N SER A 11 -5.33 32.74 22.26
CA SER A 11 -4.50 33.77 22.89
C SER A 11 -3.48 33.28 23.93
N LEU A 12 -3.49 31.98 24.25
CA LEU A 12 -2.54 31.35 25.20
C LEU A 12 -1.31 30.72 24.52
N MET A 13 -1.17 30.84 23.19
CA MET A 13 -0.03 30.30 22.44
C MET A 13 1.07 31.32 22.09
N SER A 14 1.09 32.49 22.68
CA SER A 14 2.15 33.50 22.41
C SER A 14 3.02 33.83 23.62
N ALA A 15 3.64 32.80 24.22
CA ALA A 15 4.84 32.97 25.03
C ALA A 15 6.04 32.56 24.16
N GLY A 16 6.54 33.53 23.37
CA GLY A 16 7.69 33.31 22.49
C GLY A 16 8.96 33.13 23.30
N VAL A 17 9.49 31.91 23.27
CA VAL A 17 10.93 31.71 23.48
C VAL A 17 11.60 32.24 22.21
N GLN A 18 12.45 33.25 22.33
CA GLN A 18 13.28 33.76 21.22
C GLN A 18 14.26 32.64 20.84
N ALA A 19 13.91 31.84 19.87
CA ALA A 19 14.81 30.83 19.29
C ALA A 19 15.73 31.54 18.28
N GLY A 20 17.03 31.52 18.50
CA GLY A 20 18.01 31.93 17.51
C GLY A 20 17.99 30.96 16.32
N VAL A 21 18.27 31.42 15.11
CA VAL A 21 18.41 30.55 13.92
C VAL A 21 19.82 30.68 13.40
N ILE A 22 20.59 29.58 13.43
CA ILE A 22 21.88 29.47 12.77
C ILE A 22 21.63 29.10 11.30
N LYS A 23 22.13 29.94 10.39
CA LYS A 23 22.12 29.71 8.95
C LYS A 23 23.53 29.42 8.46
N GLY A 24 23.67 28.51 7.51
CA GLY A 24 24.97 28.25 6.94
C GLY A 24 24.93 27.46 5.64
N LYS A 25 26.12 27.31 5.03
CA LYS A 25 26.34 26.47 3.85
C LYS A 25 27.46 25.48 4.12
N ILE A 26 27.30 24.27 3.64
CA ILE A 26 28.38 23.28 3.65
C ILE A 26 28.93 23.13 2.25
N LYS A 27 30.27 23.22 2.13
CA LYS A 27 30.99 23.12 0.87
C LYS A 27 32.11 22.08 0.96
N ASP A 28 32.45 21.50 -0.18
CA ASP A 28 33.66 20.69 -0.33
C ASP A 28 34.90 21.61 -0.17
N ALA A 29 35.83 21.24 0.68
CA ALA A 29 37.01 22.03 0.98
C ALA A 29 38.01 22.14 -0.19
N GLN A 30 37.96 21.21 -1.15
CA GLN A 30 38.87 21.17 -2.30
C GLN A 30 38.25 21.77 -3.57
N THR A 31 36.97 21.46 -3.83
CA THR A 31 36.28 21.88 -5.06
C THR A 31 35.47 23.15 -4.90
N GLY A 32 35.12 23.52 -3.66
CA GLY A 32 34.22 24.65 -3.35
C GLY A 32 32.76 24.41 -3.69
N GLU A 33 32.40 23.22 -4.18
CA GLU A 33 31.04 22.85 -4.53
C GLU A 33 30.17 22.69 -3.27
N GLU A 34 28.88 23.02 -3.37
CA GLU A 34 27.92 22.84 -2.29
C GLU A 34 27.66 21.36 -2.02
N ILE A 35 27.71 20.96 -0.75
CA ILE A 35 27.41 19.58 -0.33
C ILE A 35 25.94 19.47 0.05
N ILE A 36 25.19 18.74 -0.76
CA ILE A 36 23.76 18.53 -0.63
C ILE A 36 23.51 17.32 0.27
N GLY A 37 22.60 17.45 1.26
CA GLY A 37 22.25 16.33 2.15
C GLY A 37 23.27 16.06 3.26
N ALA A 38 24.22 16.97 3.52
CA ALA A 38 25.11 16.86 4.66
C ALA A 38 24.36 17.06 5.97
N SER A 39 24.64 16.21 6.95
CA SER A 39 24.05 16.28 8.29
C SER A 39 24.75 17.34 9.15
N VAL A 40 23.96 18.18 9.82
CA VAL A 40 24.42 19.19 10.78
C VAL A 40 23.73 18.93 12.11
N ILE A 41 24.45 18.51 13.13
CA ILE A 41 23.92 18.14 14.45
C ILE A 41 24.55 19.02 15.51
N VAL A 42 23.78 19.38 16.52
CA VAL A 42 24.28 20.07 17.72
C VAL A 42 24.92 19.04 18.64
N LYS A 43 26.22 19.17 18.95
CA LYS A 43 26.97 18.24 19.80
C LYS A 43 26.40 18.16 21.21
N GLU A 44 25.98 19.30 21.76
CA GLU A 44 25.41 19.45 23.10
C GLU A 44 23.95 18.98 23.20
N ASP A 45 23.28 18.80 22.05
CA ASP A 45 21.90 18.32 21.94
C ASP A 45 21.74 17.50 20.64
N PRO A 46 22.15 16.22 20.62
CA PRO A 46 22.14 15.41 19.41
C PRO A 46 20.74 15.16 18.80
N GLY A 47 19.69 15.48 19.54
CA GLY A 47 18.31 15.50 19.02
C GLY A 47 18.01 16.68 18.10
N LYS A 48 18.88 17.72 18.12
CA LYS A 48 18.76 18.88 17.23
C LYS A 48 19.73 18.77 16.07
N GLY A 49 19.17 18.70 14.89
CA GLY A 49 19.95 18.62 13.65
C GLY A 49 19.12 19.02 12.45
N THR A 50 19.81 19.21 11.34
CA THR A 50 19.22 19.49 10.03
C THR A 50 20.10 18.88 8.95
N VAL A 51 19.65 18.92 7.70
CA VAL A 51 20.45 18.53 6.53
C VAL A 51 20.52 19.70 5.55
N THR A 52 21.59 19.76 4.78
CA THR A 52 21.74 20.81 3.77
C THR A 52 20.81 20.59 2.58
N GLY A 53 20.23 21.70 2.09
CA GLY A 53 19.39 21.74 0.90
C GLY A 53 20.17 21.61 -0.41
N LEU A 54 19.47 21.81 -1.54
CA LEU A 54 20.04 21.68 -2.89
C LEU A 54 21.18 22.67 -3.19
N ASP A 55 21.20 23.80 -2.50
CA ASP A 55 22.24 24.83 -2.58
C ASP A 55 23.28 24.73 -1.46
N GLY A 56 23.34 23.56 -0.77
CA GLY A 56 24.23 23.33 0.35
C GLY A 56 23.87 24.13 1.61
N SER A 57 22.77 24.88 1.63
CA SER A 57 22.36 25.68 2.77
C SER A 57 21.61 24.87 3.83
N PHE A 58 21.72 25.32 5.10
CA PHE A 58 20.95 24.78 6.21
C PHE A 58 20.45 25.90 7.13
N ASN A 59 19.32 25.62 7.79
CA ASN A 59 18.77 26.45 8.85
C ASN A 59 18.55 25.57 10.08
N LEU A 60 19.05 25.99 11.24
CA LEU A 60 18.95 25.26 12.48
C LEU A 60 18.46 26.17 13.60
N SER A 61 17.29 25.88 14.14
CA SER A 61 16.71 26.61 15.27
C SER A 61 17.36 26.21 16.59
N VAL A 62 17.83 27.17 17.33
CA VAL A 62 18.62 26.95 18.55
C VAL A 62 18.15 27.88 19.68
N ASN A 63 18.38 27.47 20.93
CA ASN A 63 17.90 28.20 22.12
C ASN A 63 18.99 28.52 23.16
N ARG A 64 20.26 28.58 22.73
CA ARG A 64 21.43 28.93 23.55
C ARG A 64 22.32 29.91 22.76
N ASP A 65 23.25 30.55 23.43
CA ASP A 65 24.13 31.57 22.82
C ASP A 65 25.34 30.99 22.08
N LYS A 66 25.73 29.77 22.38
CA LYS A 66 26.89 29.09 21.75
C LYS A 66 26.65 27.58 21.60
N TYR A 67 27.01 27.06 20.44
CA TYR A 67 26.85 25.65 20.06
C TYR A 67 28.08 25.10 19.37
N THR A 68 28.32 23.79 19.50
CA THR A 68 29.25 23.05 18.63
C THR A 68 28.43 22.28 17.61
N LEU A 69 28.57 22.62 16.34
CA LEU A 69 27.96 21.88 15.24
C LEU A 69 28.90 20.75 14.81
N VAL A 70 28.36 19.56 14.69
CA VAL A 70 29.02 18.39 14.10
C VAL A 70 28.45 18.21 12.70
N CYS A 71 29.28 18.45 11.70
CA CYS A 71 28.91 18.32 10.30
C CYS A 71 29.51 17.03 9.73
N SER A 72 28.67 16.24 9.06
CA SER A 72 29.10 14.96 8.48
C SER A 72 28.39 14.69 7.15
N TYR A 73 29.12 14.07 6.25
CA TYR A 73 28.61 13.60 4.96
C TYR A 73 29.36 12.34 4.54
N VAL A 74 28.71 11.46 3.78
CA VAL A 74 29.32 10.21 3.30
C VAL A 74 30.51 10.52 2.38
N GLY A 75 31.68 9.98 2.72
CA GLY A 75 32.92 10.25 1.98
C GLY A 75 33.66 11.52 2.43
N TYR A 76 33.26 12.13 3.56
CA TYR A 76 33.92 13.30 4.14
C TYR A 76 34.26 13.07 5.64
N LYS A 77 35.36 13.66 6.09
CA LYS A 77 35.72 13.68 7.51
C LYS A 77 34.72 14.50 8.30
N LYS A 78 34.32 13.99 9.45
CA LYS A 78 33.53 14.76 10.42
C LYS A 78 34.23 16.06 10.75
N TYR A 79 33.47 17.15 10.75
CA TYR A 79 33.98 18.49 11.07
C TYR A 79 33.20 19.09 12.21
N GLU A 80 33.89 19.50 13.26
CA GLU A 80 33.26 20.18 14.41
C GLU A 80 33.59 21.66 14.37
N VAL A 81 32.59 22.51 14.54
CA VAL A 81 32.74 23.96 14.57
C VAL A 81 31.89 24.57 15.66
N SER A 82 32.50 25.41 16.49
CA SER A 82 31.76 26.18 17.49
C SER A 82 31.21 27.48 16.89
N VAL A 83 29.92 27.68 17.05
CA VAL A 83 29.16 28.79 16.45
C VAL A 83 28.40 29.53 17.54
N ALA A 84 28.46 30.86 17.53
CA ALA A 84 27.58 31.70 18.34
C ALA A 84 26.25 31.93 17.62
N ALA A 85 25.15 31.99 18.36
CA ALA A 85 23.79 32.10 17.83
C ALA A 85 23.48 33.43 17.12
N ASP A 86 24.32 34.45 17.33
CA ASP A 86 24.22 35.77 16.72
C ASP A 86 24.84 35.83 15.30
N LYS A 87 25.55 34.76 14.89
CA LYS A 87 26.23 34.75 13.58
C LYS A 87 25.21 34.49 12.46
N LYS A 88 25.01 35.49 11.60
CA LYS A 88 23.96 35.49 10.58
C LYS A 88 24.11 34.40 9.52
N GLU A 89 25.34 34.01 9.14
CA GLU A 89 25.61 32.97 8.15
C GLU A 89 27.04 32.42 8.34
N ILE A 90 27.20 31.10 8.21
CA ILE A 90 28.49 30.42 8.29
C ILE A 90 28.72 29.54 7.07
N VAL A 91 29.97 29.44 6.62
CA VAL A 91 30.37 28.48 5.59
C VAL A 91 31.27 27.42 6.24
N ILE A 92 30.91 26.16 6.08
CA ILE A 92 31.59 25.02 6.70
C ILE A 92 32.23 24.18 5.60
N PRO A 93 33.59 24.13 5.53
CA PRO A 93 34.29 23.30 4.56
C PRO A 93 34.45 21.87 5.08
N LEU A 94 33.93 20.89 4.39
CA LEU A 94 34.18 19.48 4.66
C LEU A 94 35.34 18.97 3.79
N LYS A 95 36.29 18.26 4.39
CA LYS A 95 37.39 17.60 3.68
C LYS A 95 36.97 16.18 3.29
N SER A 96 37.23 15.79 2.03
CA SER A 96 37.06 14.42 1.56
C SER A 96 37.85 13.44 2.42
N ASP A 97 37.24 12.31 2.78
CA ASP A 97 37.92 11.21 3.45
C ASP A 97 38.25 10.14 2.42
N ASP A 98 39.52 10.08 2.01
CA ASP A 98 40.00 9.12 1.01
C ASP A 98 40.14 7.69 1.59
N VAL A 99 39.86 7.51 2.89
CA VAL A 99 40.01 6.23 3.58
C VAL A 99 38.72 5.89 4.33
N ALA A 100 38.10 4.79 3.90
CA ALA A 100 37.03 4.02 4.55
C ALA A 100 35.74 4.76 4.94
N LEU A 101 34.67 4.30 4.35
CA LEU A 101 33.29 4.52 4.76
C LEU A 101 33.05 3.99 6.19
N ASP A 102 33.38 4.77 7.19
CA ASP A 102 32.84 4.54 8.53
C ASP A 102 31.38 4.95 8.50
N GLU A 103 30.53 3.97 8.75
CA GLU A 103 29.09 4.14 8.83
C GLU A 103 28.74 5.10 9.97
N VAL A 104 28.51 6.35 9.65
CA VAL A 104 27.96 7.31 10.58
C VAL A 104 26.50 6.93 10.80
N VAL A 105 26.20 6.36 11.97
CA VAL A 105 24.83 6.24 12.46
C VAL A 105 24.30 7.66 12.66
N VAL A 106 23.64 8.19 11.64
CA VAL A 106 22.96 9.48 11.71
C VAL A 106 21.68 9.30 12.51
N VAL A 107 21.70 9.65 13.78
CA VAL A 107 20.52 9.63 14.68
C VAL A 107 19.62 10.85 14.44
N ALA A 108 19.80 11.63 13.39
CA ALA A 108 18.95 12.80 13.15
C ALA A 108 18.61 12.95 11.68
N SER A 109 17.33 12.84 11.40
CA SER A 109 16.60 12.97 10.14
C SER A 109 16.62 11.73 9.23
N ASN A 110 15.42 11.20 8.99
CA ASN A 110 15.18 10.18 7.97
C ASN A 110 15.58 10.74 6.59
N PRO A 111 16.66 10.22 5.95
CA PRO A 111 17.19 10.81 4.72
C PRO A 111 16.18 10.75 3.56
N GLY A 112 15.18 9.88 3.62
CA GLY A 112 14.12 9.77 2.62
C GLY A 112 13.11 10.91 2.60
N ARG A 113 13.11 11.81 3.60
CA ARG A 113 12.13 12.90 3.65
C ARG A 113 12.38 14.01 2.64
N THR A 114 13.62 14.23 2.24
CA THR A 114 14.00 15.23 1.25
C THR A 114 14.30 14.59 -0.09
N GLU A 115 14.18 15.36 -1.18
CA GLU A 115 14.49 14.87 -2.53
C GLU A 115 15.98 14.51 -2.65
N ALA A 116 16.86 15.32 -2.08
CA ALA A 116 18.29 15.04 -2.04
C ALA A 116 18.62 13.73 -1.29
N GLY A 117 17.96 13.50 -0.16
CA GLY A 117 18.09 12.25 0.59
C GLY A 117 17.55 11.04 -0.17
N ALA A 118 16.41 11.17 -0.86
CA ALA A 118 15.87 10.13 -1.72
C ALA A 118 16.86 9.76 -2.85
N ARG A 119 17.44 10.76 -3.53
CA ARG A 119 18.50 10.53 -4.53
C ARG A 119 19.76 9.91 -3.90
N GLY A 120 20.06 10.28 -2.63
CA GLY A 120 21.12 9.65 -1.85
C GLY A 120 20.90 8.14 -1.65
N ILE A 121 19.69 7.74 -1.26
CA ILE A 121 19.31 6.33 -1.11
C ILE A 121 19.46 5.59 -2.46
N GLU A 122 18.93 6.15 -3.56
CA GLU A 122 19.07 5.55 -4.89
C GLU A 122 20.54 5.40 -5.31
N ARG A 123 21.38 6.40 -5.03
CA ARG A 123 22.80 6.37 -5.36
C ARG A 123 23.57 5.32 -4.57
N GLN A 124 23.23 5.15 -3.27
CA GLN A 124 23.87 4.18 -2.39
C GLN A 124 23.39 2.75 -2.65
N ALA A 125 22.15 2.58 -3.10
CA ALA A 125 21.60 1.27 -3.38
C ALA A 125 22.46 0.47 -4.36
N MET A 126 22.61 -0.82 -4.08
CA MET A 126 23.31 -1.76 -4.96
C MET A 126 22.44 -2.20 -6.12
N ASN A 127 21.20 -2.47 -5.85
CA ASN A 127 20.16 -2.84 -6.81
C ASN A 127 19.51 -1.60 -7.44
N VAL A 128 18.72 -1.82 -8.47
CA VAL A 128 17.97 -0.73 -9.13
C VAL A 128 16.75 -0.43 -8.28
N VAL A 129 16.78 0.71 -7.61
CA VAL A 129 15.68 1.25 -6.80
C VAL A 129 15.35 2.67 -7.21
N ASN A 130 14.06 3.01 -7.21
CA ASN A 130 13.58 4.39 -7.28
C ASN A 130 12.94 4.78 -5.96
N VAL A 131 13.18 6.00 -5.52
CA VAL A 131 12.68 6.51 -4.25
C VAL A 131 11.96 7.84 -4.47
N MET A 132 10.75 7.94 -3.96
CA MET A 132 10.01 9.21 -3.88
C MET A 132 10.01 9.69 -2.43
N SER A 133 10.47 10.91 -2.21
CA SER A 133 10.60 11.49 -0.88
C SER A 133 9.25 11.91 -0.29
N ALA A 134 9.17 12.03 1.05
CA ALA A 134 8.01 12.62 1.72
C ALA A 134 7.65 13.98 1.13
N LYS A 135 8.65 14.83 0.87
CA LYS A 135 8.43 16.17 0.31
C LYS A 135 7.80 16.14 -1.08
N ALA A 136 8.23 15.21 -1.94
CA ALA A 136 7.62 15.03 -3.26
C ALA A 136 6.17 14.54 -3.16
N ILE A 137 5.88 13.64 -2.21
CA ILE A 137 4.52 13.14 -1.94
C ILE A 137 3.63 14.28 -1.42
N GLU A 138 4.09 15.06 -0.44
CA GLU A 138 3.35 16.19 0.15
C GLU A 138 3.03 17.29 -0.85
N LEU A 139 3.91 17.54 -1.84
CA LEU A 139 3.70 18.54 -2.89
C LEU A 139 2.82 18.03 -4.04
N SER A 140 2.54 16.75 -4.09
CA SER A 140 1.69 16.15 -5.11
C SER A 140 0.21 16.30 -4.72
N PRO A 141 -0.70 16.52 -5.67
CA PRO A 141 -2.14 16.55 -5.40
C PRO A 141 -2.75 15.15 -5.20
N ASP A 142 -1.91 14.11 -5.17
CA ASP A 142 -2.35 12.72 -5.15
C ASP A 142 -2.76 12.28 -3.76
N ILE A 143 -3.99 11.87 -3.60
CA ILE A 143 -4.58 11.50 -2.31
C ILE A 143 -4.36 10.03 -1.91
N THR A 144 -3.98 9.17 -2.88
CA THR A 144 -3.72 7.74 -2.65
C THR A 144 -2.33 7.35 -3.14
N VAL A 145 -1.78 6.28 -2.57
CA VAL A 145 -0.48 5.73 -3.00
C VAL A 145 -0.51 5.27 -4.45
N ALA A 146 -1.64 4.75 -4.94
CA ALA A 146 -1.82 4.38 -6.34
C ALA A 146 -1.55 5.56 -7.28
N ASN A 147 -2.03 6.75 -6.94
CA ASN A 147 -1.80 7.94 -7.76
C ASN A 147 -0.36 8.48 -7.62
N VAL A 148 0.21 8.40 -6.42
CA VAL A 148 1.59 8.83 -6.16
C VAL A 148 2.60 8.01 -6.96
N ILE A 149 2.46 6.67 -6.96
CA ILE A 149 3.46 5.77 -7.56
C ILE A 149 3.59 5.93 -9.08
N GLN A 150 2.53 6.35 -9.78
CA GLN A 150 2.58 6.58 -11.24
C GLN A 150 3.55 7.69 -11.65
N ARG A 151 3.97 8.56 -10.71
CA ARG A 151 4.97 9.60 -10.95
C ARG A 151 6.40 9.06 -10.97
N MET A 152 6.58 7.79 -10.59
CA MET A 152 7.90 7.15 -10.58
C MET A 152 8.24 6.59 -11.96
N SER A 153 9.50 6.73 -12.36
CA SER A 153 9.97 6.23 -13.65
C SER A 153 9.75 4.72 -13.82
N GLY A 154 9.16 4.31 -14.94
CA GLY A 154 8.89 2.92 -15.29
C GLY A 154 7.77 2.28 -14.47
N VAL A 155 6.87 3.09 -13.93
CA VAL A 155 5.65 2.65 -13.26
C VAL A 155 4.45 3.23 -13.99
N THR A 156 3.47 2.38 -14.28
CA THR A 156 2.14 2.75 -14.74
C THR A 156 1.10 2.20 -13.77
N ILE A 157 -0.14 2.64 -13.90
CA ILE A 157 -1.24 2.25 -13.01
C ILE A 157 -2.38 1.66 -13.80
N GLU A 158 -2.84 0.49 -13.37
CA GLU A 158 -4.13 -0.02 -13.78
C GLU A 158 -5.23 0.69 -12.98
N ARG A 159 -6.31 1.05 -13.67
CA ARG A 159 -7.43 1.80 -13.09
C ARG A 159 -8.65 0.90 -12.95
N ASN A 160 -9.43 1.14 -11.89
CA ASN A 160 -10.70 0.46 -11.67
C ASN A 160 -11.83 1.03 -12.56
N SER A 161 -13.05 0.49 -12.41
CA SER A 161 -14.24 0.92 -13.17
C SER A 161 -14.59 2.39 -12.98
N SER A 162 -14.29 2.99 -11.83
CA SER A 162 -14.53 4.42 -11.58
C SER A 162 -13.42 5.34 -12.13
N GLY A 163 -12.37 4.76 -12.75
CA GLY A 163 -11.24 5.51 -13.33
C GLY A 163 -10.14 5.84 -12.31
N GLU A 164 -10.27 5.41 -11.06
CA GLU A 164 -9.26 5.59 -10.02
C GLU A 164 -8.12 4.58 -10.20
N GLY A 165 -6.88 5.05 -9.96
CA GLY A 165 -5.72 4.15 -9.97
C GLY A 165 -5.79 3.13 -8.86
N GLN A 166 -5.47 1.87 -9.15
CA GLN A 166 -5.59 0.77 -8.19
C GLN A 166 -4.31 -0.06 -8.05
N TYR A 167 -3.78 -0.60 -9.13
CA TYR A 167 -2.64 -1.50 -9.10
C TYR A 167 -1.44 -0.95 -9.87
N ALA A 168 -0.25 -1.10 -9.28
CA ALA A 168 0.99 -0.76 -9.96
C ALA A 168 1.38 -1.79 -11.01
N ILE A 169 1.81 -1.31 -12.16
CA ILE A 169 2.41 -2.08 -13.26
C ILE A 169 3.84 -1.60 -13.39
N LEU A 170 4.80 -2.46 -13.04
CA LEU A 170 6.22 -2.14 -13.05
C LEU A 170 6.87 -2.59 -14.36
N ARG A 171 7.51 -1.66 -15.09
CA ARG A 171 8.23 -1.96 -16.34
C ARG A 171 7.36 -2.64 -17.40
N GLY A 172 6.06 -2.33 -17.45
CA GLY A 172 5.10 -2.94 -18.37
C GLY A 172 4.70 -4.39 -18.03
N MET A 173 5.18 -4.94 -16.92
CA MET A 173 4.78 -6.27 -16.46
C MET A 173 3.50 -6.20 -15.65
N ASP A 174 2.58 -7.12 -15.91
CA ASP A 174 1.29 -7.20 -15.22
C ASP A 174 1.44 -7.11 -13.70
N LYS A 175 0.43 -6.55 -13.04
CA LYS A 175 0.33 -6.37 -11.58
C LYS A 175 0.62 -7.64 -10.77
N ARG A 176 0.34 -8.82 -11.31
CA ARG A 176 0.58 -10.13 -10.68
C ARG A 176 2.06 -10.42 -10.41
N TYR A 177 2.97 -9.75 -11.13
CA TYR A 177 4.41 -9.93 -11.02
C TYR A 177 5.07 -9.02 -9.99
N ASN A 178 4.27 -8.25 -9.24
CA ASN A 178 4.74 -7.30 -8.25
C ASN A 178 4.22 -7.66 -6.86
N TYR A 179 4.97 -7.34 -5.81
CA TYR A 179 4.44 -7.45 -4.45
C TYR A 179 4.63 -6.16 -3.66
N THR A 180 3.77 -5.99 -2.66
CA THR A 180 3.73 -4.79 -1.82
C THR A 180 4.26 -5.09 -0.43
N LEU A 181 5.11 -4.19 0.06
CA LEU A 181 5.69 -4.19 1.39
C LEU A 181 5.21 -2.97 2.17
N VAL A 182 5.04 -3.12 3.47
CA VAL A 182 4.89 -2.02 4.42
C VAL A 182 6.07 -2.09 5.40
N ASN A 183 6.89 -1.03 5.41
CA ASN A 183 8.13 -1.00 6.20
C ASN A 183 9.05 -2.22 5.97
N GLY A 184 9.14 -2.69 4.72
CA GLY A 184 9.97 -3.82 4.32
C GLY A 184 9.37 -5.21 4.59
N VAL A 185 8.12 -5.30 5.01
CA VAL A 185 7.42 -6.56 5.29
C VAL A 185 6.26 -6.74 4.31
N LYS A 186 6.17 -7.93 3.69
CA LYS A 186 5.08 -8.28 2.76
C LYS A 186 3.75 -8.38 3.52
N ILE A 187 2.71 -7.79 2.94
CA ILE A 187 1.35 -7.79 3.47
C ILE A 187 0.41 -8.62 2.60
N PRO A 188 -0.67 -9.21 3.17
CA PRO A 188 -1.67 -9.93 2.40
C PRO A 188 -2.55 -8.98 1.58
N SER A 189 -3.12 -9.51 0.49
CA SER A 189 -4.09 -8.80 -0.34
C SER A 189 -5.52 -8.99 0.19
N PRO A 190 -6.37 -7.95 0.22
CA PRO A 190 -7.79 -8.09 0.46
C PRO A 190 -8.57 -8.56 -0.78
N ASP A 191 -7.94 -8.61 -1.96
CA ASP A 191 -8.58 -9.08 -3.18
C ASP A 191 -8.99 -10.55 -3.07
N ASN A 192 -10.21 -10.89 -3.51
CA ASN A 192 -10.76 -12.24 -3.40
C ASN A 192 -10.12 -13.25 -4.35
N LYS A 193 -9.59 -12.81 -5.49
CA LYS A 193 -8.96 -13.66 -6.51
C LYS A 193 -7.45 -13.59 -6.50
N ASN A 194 -6.87 -12.43 -6.18
CA ASN A 194 -5.50 -12.09 -6.49
C ASN A 194 -4.60 -11.93 -5.26
N ARG A 195 -3.29 -12.04 -5.49
CA ARG A 195 -2.25 -11.86 -4.44
C ARG A 195 -1.73 -10.43 -4.36
N PHE A 196 -1.96 -9.62 -5.38
CA PHE A 196 -1.48 -8.24 -5.43
C PHE A 196 -2.38 -7.30 -4.63
N VAL A 197 -1.76 -6.34 -3.97
CA VAL A 197 -2.43 -5.42 -3.04
C VAL A 197 -2.88 -4.17 -3.79
N PRO A 198 -4.15 -3.78 -3.69
CA PRO A 198 -4.63 -2.52 -4.24
C PRO A 198 -3.99 -1.34 -3.48
N LEU A 199 -3.30 -0.46 -4.20
CA LEU A 199 -2.57 0.66 -3.59
C LEU A 199 -3.45 1.88 -3.29
N ASP A 200 -4.67 1.90 -3.80
CA ASP A 200 -5.66 2.94 -3.53
C ASP A 200 -6.26 2.87 -2.10
N ILE A 201 -6.10 1.72 -1.41
CA ILE A 201 -6.49 1.60 0.01
C ILE A 201 -5.60 2.42 0.95
N PHE A 202 -4.38 2.80 0.49
CA PHE A 202 -3.42 3.54 1.29
C PHE A 202 -3.50 5.04 1.02
N PRO A 203 -3.88 5.88 2.01
CA PRO A 203 -3.75 7.33 1.91
C PRO A 203 -2.29 7.75 1.79
N SER A 204 -2.00 8.64 0.84
CA SER A 204 -0.63 9.12 0.60
C SER A 204 -0.02 9.87 1.78
N GLU A 205 -0.83 10.55 2.56
CA GLU A 205 -0.43 11.33 3.74
C GLU A 205 0.24 10.52 4.84
N MET A 206 0.07 9.21 4.85
CA MET A 206 0.65 8.31 5.86
C MET A 206 2.08 7.90 5.54
N LEU A 207 2.55 8.17 4.31
CA LEU A 207 3.88 7.78 3.87
C LEU A 207 4.95 8.77 4.34
N ASP A 208 6.11 8.23 4.69
CA ASP A 208 7.37 8.96 4.79
C ASP A 208 8.10 8.96 3.45
N ARG A 209 8.08 7.85 2.72
CA ARG A 209 8.59 7.72 1.37
C ARG A 209 8.05 6.47 0.68
N LEU A 210 8.22 6.41 -0.61
CA LEU A 210 7.87 5.27 -1.45
C LEU A 210 9.12 4.76 -2.16
N GLU A 211 9.38 3.45 -2.07
CA GLU A 211 10.52 2.80 -2.70
C GLU A 211 10.04 1.74 -3.69
N VAL A 212 10.56 1.76 -4.91
CA VAL A 212 10.29 0.74 -5.94
C VAL A 212 11.60 0.05 -6.29
N THR A 213 11.75 -1.18 -5.83
CA THR A 213 12.89 -2.04 -6.13
C THR A 213 12.62 -2.83 -7.39
N LYS A 214 13.50 -2.70 -8.39
CA LYS A 214 13.35 -3.31 -9.72
C LYS A 214 14.22 -4.56 -9.93
N SER A 215 15.16 -4.84 -9.03
CA SER A 215 15.96 -6.06 -9.03
C SER A 215 16.14 -6.58 -7.62
N LEU A 216 15.80 -7.86 -7.42
CA LEU A 216 15.79 -8.48 -6.09
C LEU A 216 17.20 -8.93 -5.69
N THR A 217 17.51 -8.82 -4.40
CA THR A 217 18.68 -9.41 -3.74
C THR A 217 18.27 -10.65 -2.95
N ALA A 218 19.20 -11.53 -2.60
CA ALA A 218 18.90 -12.82 -1.97
C ALA A 218 18.17 -12.72 -0.62
N ASN A 219 18.29 -11.60 0.10
CA ASN A 219 17.56 -11.34 1.34
C ASN A 219 16.10 -10.94 1.12
N MET A 220 15.68 -10.63 -0.13
CA MET A 220 14.30 -10.31 -0.48
C MET A 220 13.52 -11.57 -0.85
N GLU A 221 12.20 -11.58 -0.66
CA GLU A 221 11.33 -12.67 -1.12
C GLU A 221 11.36 -12.77 -2.64
N GLY A 222 11.40 -14.01 -3.17
CA GLY A 222 11.57 -14.28 -4.59
C GLY A 222 10.36 -13.99 -5.47
N ASP A 223 9.22 -13.72 -4.89
CA ASP A 223 7.91 -13.55 -5.53
C ASP A 223 7.71 -12.13 -6.09
N GLY A 224 8.52 -11.75 -7.08
CA GLY A 224 8.48 -10.39 -7.63
C GLY A 224 9.30 -10.21 -8.90
N ILE A 225 8.84 -10.80 -10.01
CA ILE A 225 9.50 -10.70 -11.32
C ILE A 225 9.57 -9.23 -11.79
N GLY A 226 8.49 -8.48 -11.60
CA GLY A 226 8.42 -7.05 -11.92
C GLY A 226 9.15 -6.17 -10.90
N GLY A 227 9.17 -6.58 -9.64
CA GLY A 227 9.79 -5.85 -8.54
C GLY A 227 8.95 -5.81 -7.27
N ALA A 228 9.37 -4.96 -6.33
CA ALA A 228 8.70 -4.75 -5.06
C ALA A 228 8.40 -3.27 -4.83
N VAL A 229 7.19 -2.98 -4.36
CA VAL A 229 6.74 -1.65 -3.93
C VAL A 229 6.77 -1.62 -2.41
N ASN A 230 7.59 -0.77 -1.81
CA ASN A 230 7.76 -0.66 -0.37
C ASN A 230 7.22 0.69 0.13
N LEU A 231 6.17 0.61 0.92
CA LEU A 231 5.52 1.74 1.57
C LEU A 231 6.21 1.99 2.91
N ILE A 232 7.05 3.00 2.99
CA ILE A 232 7.68 3.41 4.24
C ILE A 232 6.75 4.40 4.93
N MET A 233 6.19 3.98 6.05
CA MET A 233 5.26 4.77 6.83
C MET A 233 6.00 5.77 7.72
N LYS A 234 5.34 6.90 8.03
CA LYS A 234 5.92 7.96 8.87
C LYS A 234 6.53 7.42 10.16
N ASP A 235 7.65 8.00 10.55
CA ASP A 235 8.42 7.69 11.75
C ASP A 235 8.36 8.83 12.77
N ALA A 236 8.68 8.52 14.04
CA ALA A 236 8.80 9.52 15.08
C ALA A 236 9.90 10.54 14.69
N PRO A 237 9.57 11.84 14.57
CA PRO A 237 10.53 12.88 14.25
C PRO A 237 11.48 13.12 15.45
N SER A 238 12.60 13.81 15.20
CA SER A 238 13.55 14.20 16.25
C SER A 238 12.98 15.27 17.21
N GLU A 239 12.07 16.09 16.72
CA GLU A 239 11.37 17.14 17.49
C GLU A 239 9.86 16.89 17.40
N ARG A 240 9.13 17.32 18.44
CA ARG A 240 7.67 17.24 18.46
C ARG A 240 7.07 17.87 17.21
N GLN A 241 6.28 17.10 16.49
CA GLN A 241 5.59 17.53 15.29
C GLN A 241 4.12 17.15 15.36
N PHE A 242 3.27 18.11 15.08
CA PHE A 242 1.85 17.93 14.92
C PHE A 242 1.44 18.49 13.57
N THR A 243 0.80 17.68 12.73
CA THR A 243 0.40 18.07 11.38
C THR A 243 -1.09 17.80 11.21
N VAL A 244 -1.79 18.79 10.67
CA VAL A 244 -3.19 18.68 10.25
C VAL A 244 -3.27 19.07 8.80
N ASN A 245 -3.83 18.20 7.98
CA ASN A 245 -4.15 18.46 6.57
C ASN A 245 -5.66 18.41 6.39
N LEU A 246 -6.21 19.39 5.71
CA LEU A 246 -7.62 19.41 5.35
C LEU A 246 -7.74 19.90 3.92
N SER A 247 -8.41 19.14 3.08
CA SER A 247 -8.72 19.56 1.72
C SER A 247 -10.12 19.16 1.31
N THR A 248 -10.68 19.91 0.37
CA THR A 248 -11.98 19.65 -0.22
C THR A 248 -11.90 19.83 -1.73
N GLY A 249 -12.78 19.16 -2.45
CA GLY A 249 -12.87 19.24 -3.89
C GLY A 249 -14.27 18.93 -4.37
N TYR A 250 -14.53 19.14 -5.64
CA TYR A 250 -15.80 18.79 -6.25
C TYR A 250 -15.57 18.31 -7.69
N ASN A 251 -16.20 17.20 -8.06
CA ASN A 251 -16.12 16.70 -9.43
C ASN A 251 -17.04 17.53 -10.33
N ALA A 252 -16.47 18.22 -11.32
CA ALA A 252 -17.19 19.12 -12.21
C ALA A 252 -18.33 18.44 -13.01
N MET A 253 -18.23 17.12 -13.27
CA MET A 253 -19.28 16.35 -13.93
C MET A 253 -20.64 16.49 -13.21
N TYR A 254 -20.63 16.62 -11.88
CA TYR A 254 -21.85 16.71 -11.08
C TYR A 254 -22.46 18.12 -11.00
N PHE A 255 -21.93 19.09 -11.72
CA PHE A 255 -22.67 20.35 -11.95
C PHE A 255 -23.86 20.11 -12.91
N ASP A 256 -23.65 19.28 -13.94
CA ASP A 256 -24.64 19.03 -15.00
C ASP A 256 -25.37 17.70 -14.82
N ARG A 257 -24.75 16.71 -14.19
CA ARG A 257 -25.27 15.37 -13.94
C ARG A 257 -25.57 15.14 -12.46
N ASP A 258 -26.62 14.39 -12.14
CA ASP A 258 -26.86 13.91 -10.78
C ASP A 258 -26.02 12.67 -10.44
N PHE A 259 -25.67 12.54 -9.18
CA PHE A 259 -25.01 11.37 -8.63
C PHE A 259 -26.05 10.31 -8.31
N GLN A 260 -25.89 9.13 -8.90
CA GLN A 260 -26.72 7.98 -8.62
C GLN A 260 -26.22 7.27 -7.36
N SER A 261 -27.09 7.05 -6.41
CA SER A 261 -26.81 6.31 -5.17
C SER A 261 -27.93 5.34 -4.87
N PHE A 262 -27.71 4.44 -3.93
CA PHE A 262 -28.70 3.50 -3.46
C PHE A 262 -28.63 3.38 -1.93
N ASN A 263 -29.66 2.73 -1.32
CA ASN A 263 -29.71 2.60 0.12
C ASN A 263 -28.81 1.46 0.64
N HIS A 264 -27.48 1.63 0.51
CA HIS A 264 -26.51 0.63 0.97
C HIS A 264 -26.54 0.38 2.48
N GLY A 265 -27.16 1.28 3.29
CA GLY A 265 -27.39 1.07 4.72
C GLY A 265 -28.37 -0.06 5.04
N ALA A 266 -29.22 -0.44 4.09
CA ALA A 266 -30.17 -1.55 4.22
C ALA A 266 -29.58 -2.90 3.79
N ILE A 267 -28.34 -2.97 3.32
CA ILE A 267 -27.69 -4.21 2.93
C ILE A 267 -27.57 -5.16 4.13
N VAL A 268 -28.02 -6.39 3.93
CA VAL A 268 -27.81 -7.48 4.86
C VAL A 268 -26.51 -8.19 4.53
N LYS A 269 -25.51 -8.11 5.40
CA LYS A 269 -24.16 -8.58 5.14
C LYS A 269 -24.03 -10.09 4.95
N LYS A 270 -24.83 -10.87 5.66
CA LYS A 270 -24.89 -12.33 5.52
C LYS A 270 -25.86 -12.72 4.43
N SER A 271 -25.45 -13.65 3.57
CA SER A 271 -26.37 -14.25 2.59
C SER A 271 -27.54 -14.97 3.28
N PRO A 272 -28.68 -15.16 2.60
CA PRO A 272 -29.77 -15.96 3.15
C PRO A 272 -29.33 -17.35 3.64
N TYR A 273 -28.41 -18.01 2.93
CA TYR A 273 -27.85 -19.29 3.32
C TYR A 273 -27.13 -19.24 4.68
N GLU A 274 -26.29 -18.20 4.87
CA GLU A 274 -25.60 -17.98 6.15
C GLU A 274 -26.56 -17.60 7.28
N GLN A 275 -27.62 -16.82 6.98
CA GLN A 275 -28.65 -16.44 7.96
C GLN A 275 -29.41 -17.65 8.47
N MET A 276 -29.68 -18.62 7.62
CA MET A 276 -30.34 -19.89 7.97
C MET A 276 -29.44 -20.87 8.72
N GLY A 277 -28.14 -20.55 8.88
CA GLY A 277 -27.18 -21.44 9.54
C GLY A 277 -26.63 -22.54 8.65
N MET A 278 -26.62 -22.32 7.32
CA MET A 278 -26.07 -23.24 6.30
C MET A 278 -26.74 -24.63 6.32
N PRO A 279 -28.07 -24.74 6.22
CA PRO A 279 -28.76 -26.02 6.26
C PRO A 279 -28.60 -26.80 4.96
N GLU A 280 -28.84 -28.14 5.00
CA GLU A 280 -28.92 -28.96 3.78
C GLU A 280 -30.08 -28.52 2.87
N ASP A 281 -31.24 -28.22 3.41
CA ASP A 281 -32.36 -27.59 2.68
C ASP A 281 -32.24 -26.08 2.76
N SER A 282 -31.66 -25.49 1.72
CA SER A 282 -31.39 -24.05 1.60
C SER A 282 -32.43 -23.32 0.76
N ARG A 283 -33.68 -23.80 0.74
CA ARG A 283 -34.76 -23.14 0.00
C ARG A 283 -35.04 -21.75 0.54
N VAL A 284 -35.20 -20.80 -0.36
CA VAL A 284 -35.43 -19.39 -0.04
C VAL A 284 -36.76 -18.90 -0.58
N THR A 285 -37.31 -17.89 0.08
CA THR A 285 -38.46 -17.08 -0.34
C THR A 285 -38.07 -15.61 -0.32
N MET A 286 -38.93 -14.71 -0.80
CA MET A 286 -38.62 -13.26 -0.75
C MET A 286 -38.42 -12.74 0.69
N ASP A 287 -38.99 -13.38 1.70
CA ASP A 287 -38.81 -12.99 3.12
C ASP A 287 -37.33 -13.09 3.59
N ASN A 288 -36.51 -13.83 2.86
CA ASN A 288 -35.06 -13.93 3.14
C ASN A 288 -34.24 -12.79 2.58
N PHE A 289 -34.86 -11.88 1.79
CA PHE A 289 -34.17 -10.79 1.10
C PHE A 289 -34.78 -9.44 1.47
N THR A 290 -33.94 -8.42 1.67
CA THR A 290 -34.43 -7.03 1.70
C THR A 290 -34.57 -6.48 0.29
N THR A 291 -35.53 -5.59 0.06
CA THR A 291 -35.64 -4.80 -1.18
C THR A 291 -35.27 -3.34 -0.95
N ASP A 292 -35.20 -2.89 0.30
CA ASP A 292 -34.89 -1.50 0.65
C ASP A 292 -33.54 -1.02 0.10
N ASN A 293 -32.57 -1.93 -0.07
CA ASN A 293 -31.26 -1.62 -0.67
C ASN A 293 -31.34 -1.41 -2.19
N LEU A 294 -32.44 -1.78 -2.86
CA LEU A 294 -32.65 -1.58 -4.28
C LEU A 294 -33.22 -0.18 -4.60
N ARG A 295 -33.52 0.62 -3.56
CA ARG A 295 -34.01 1.98 -3.74
C ARG A 295 -32.90 2.92 -4.16
N MET A 296 -33.01 3.44 -5.38
CA MET A 296 -32.08 4.41 -5.95
C MET A 296 -32.47 5.85 -5.60
N LYS A 297 -31.47 6.73 -5.66
CA LYS A 297 -31.61 8.18 -5.45
C LYS A 297 -30.69 8.93 -6.40
N TRP A 298 -31.19 10.05 -6.91
CA TRP A 298 -30.44 10.99 -7.76
C TRP A 298 -30.33 12.31 -7.03
N ASN A 299 -29.12 12.71 -6.68
CA ASN A 299 -28.87 13.95 -5.95
C ASN A 299 -27.50 14.50 -6.33
N LYS A 300 -27.26 15.78 -6.13
CA LYS A 300 -25.91 16.31 -6.18
C LYS A 300 -25.09 15.71 -5.03
N PRO A 301 -23.87 15.21 -5.29
CA PRO A 301 -23.05 14.65 -4.22
C PRO A 301 -22.51 15.76 -3.31
N LEU A 302 -22.10 15.39 -2.11
CA LEU A 302 -21.36 16.28 -1.23
C LEU A 302 -19.95 16.54 -1.82
N PRO A 303 -19.31 17.66 -1.47
CA PRO A 303 -17.91 17.86 -1.79
C PRO A 303 -17.03 16.74 -1.24
N ASP A 304 -15.96 16.42 -1.97
CA ASP A 304 -14.91 15.54 -1.49
C ASP A 304 -14.30 16.12 -0.22
N LEU A 305 -13.97 15.25 0.72
CA LEU A 305 -13.30 15.62 1.97
C LEU A 305 -12.09 14.75 2.19
N THR A 306 -10.93 15.37 2.38
CA THR A 306 -9.71 14.72 2.85
C THR A 306 -9.29 15.38 4.15
N ALA A 307 -9.09 14.58 5.18
CA ALA A 307 -8.62 15.02 6.48
C ALA A 307 -7.50 14.11 6.97
N GLY A 308 -6.34 14.67 7.29
CA GLY A 308 -5.19 13.97 7.83
C GLY A 308 -4.71 14.58 9.13
N LEU A 309 -4.31 13.73 10.06
CA LEU A 309 -3.76 14.11 11.36
C LEU A 309 -2.53 13.27 11.64
N SER A 310 -1.44 13.89 12.08
CA SER A 310 -0.31 13.15 12.59
C SER A 310 0.34 13.83 13.79
N TYR A 311 0.77 13.02 14.74
CA TYR A 311 1.51 13.42 15.92
C TYR A 311 2.74 12.56 16.07
N GLY A 312 3.90 13.18 16.20
CA GLY A 312 5.16 12.51 16.48
C GLY A 312 5.97 13.24 17.53
N ASP A 313 6.59 12.48 18.43
CA ASP A 313 7.44 13.02 19.50
C ASP A 313 8.43 11.95 20.00
N ARG A 314 9.43 12.40 20.75
CA ARG A 314 10.39 11.54 21.44
C ARG A 314 10.41 11.83 22.93
N PHE A 315 10.40 10.75 23.71
CA PHE A 315 10.35 10.77 25.17
C PHE A 315 11.58 10.10 25.78
N PHE A 316 11.79 10.31 27.09
CA PHE A 316 12.85 9.67 27.86
C PHE A 316 14.26 9.88 27.27
N ASN A 317 14.65 11.14 27.07
CA ASN A 317 15.91 11.49 26.43
C ASN A 317 16.09 10.84 25.05
N ASN A 318 15.07 10.96 24.20
CA ASN A 318 15.01 10.40 22.83
C ASN A 318 15.02 8.87 22.73
N LYS A 319 14.88 8.13 23.85
CA LYS A 319 14.86 6.66 23.82
C LYS A 319 13.58 6.10 23.23
N LEU A 320 12.43 6.71 23.49
CA LEU A 320 11.13 6.28 22.98
C LEU A 320 10.62 7.25 21.93
N GLY A 321 10.56 6.82 20.70
CA GLY A 321 9.86 7.51 19.62
C GLY A 321 8.42 7.03 19.51
N VAL A 322 7.49 7.97 19.37
CA VAL A 322 6.06 7.71 19.17
C VAL A 322 5.60 8.44 17.92
N MET A 323 4.99 7.73 16.99
CA MET A 323 4.34 8.29 15.80
C MET A 323 2.93 7.74 15.70
N LEU A 324 1.97 8.64 15.66
CA LEU A 324 0.56 8.36 15.42
C LEU A 324 0.12 9.13 14.19
N ALA A 325 -0.56 8.46 13.26
CA ALA A 325 -1.16 9.12 12.11
C ALA A 325 -2.53 8.53 11.79
N GLY A 326 -3.42 9.38 11.33
CA GLY A 326 -4.75 9.01 10.85
C GLY A 326 -5.14 9.83 9.64
N SER A 327 -5.89 9.22 8.73
CA SER A 327 -6.40 9.85 7.52
C SER A 327 -7.83 9.41 7.25
N TYR A 328 -8.65 10.34 6.79
CA TYR A 328 -10.01 10.10 6.33
C TYR A 328 -10.20 10.75 4.97
N LEU A 329 -10.64 9.97 4.00
CA LEU A 329 -10.98 10.43 2.66
C LEU A 329 -12.40 9.99 2.33
N ASN A 330 -13.23 10.91 1.84
CA ASN A 330 -14.51 10.58 1.23
C ASN A 330 -14.62 11.31 -0.10
N THR A 331 -14.75 10.56 -1.17
CA THR A 331 -14.69 11.08 -2.53
C THR A 331 -15.87 10.57 -3.36
N TYR A 332 -16.35 11.41 -4.27
CA TYR A 332 -17.41 11.09 -5.21
C TYR A 332 -16.85 11.10 -6.64
N ARG A 333 -16.97 9.97 -7.32
CA ARG A 333 -16.44 9.77 -8.67
C ARG A 333 -17.54 9.39 -9.63
N GLY A 334 -17.44 9.90 -10.85
CA GLY A 334 -18.33 9.57 -11.95
C GLY A 334 -17.54 9.24 -13.21
N LYS A 335 -18.09 8.38 -14.01
CA LYS A 335 -17.54 8.01 -15.31
C LYS A 335 -18.67 7.68 -16.27
N GLU A 336 -18.52 8.11 -17.50
CA GLU A 336 -19.30 7.67 -18.65
C GLU A 336 -18.39 6.84 -19.55
N SER A 337 -18.83 5.67 -19.96
CA SER A 337 -18.06 4.81 -20.84
C SER A 337 -18.96 4.20 -21.92
N GLN A 338 -18.34 3.85 -23.04
CA GLN A 338 -18.97 3.15 -24.15
C GLN A 338 -18.27 1.80 -24.29
N LEU A 339 -19.05 0.72 -24.28
CA LEU A 339 -18.59 -0.63 -24.52
C LEU A 339 -19.04 -1.06 -25.92
N TYR A 340 -18.08 -1.42 -26.76
CA TYR A 340 -18.34 -1.86 -28.13
C TYR A 340 -18.37 -3.39 -28.16
N TYR A 341 -19.51 -3.96 -28.53
CA TYR A 341 -19.62 -5.41 -28.72
C TYR A 341 -19.15 -5.84 -30.10
N GLN A 342 -18.54 -7.02 -30.20
CA GLN A 342 -18.11 -7.56 -31.49
C GLN A 342 -19.34 -7.97 -32.33
N PRO A 343 -19.31 -7.73 -33.66
CA PRO A 343 -20.37 -8.20 -34.57
C PRO A 343 -20.49 -9.75 -34.50
N GLY A 344 -21.70 -10.25 -34.29
CA GLY A 344 -22.00 -11.68 -34.24
C GLY A 344 -22.18 -12.25 -32.81
N THR A 345 -22.06 -11.41 -31.78
CA THR A 345 -22.53 -11.71 -30.42
C THR A 345 -24.04 -11.42 -30.32
N THR A 346 -24.69 -11.87 -29.26
CA THR A 346 -26.10 -11.56 -28.95
C THR A 346 -26.36 -10.05 -28.84
N HIS A 347 -25.31 -9.29 -28.48
CA HIS A 347 -25.33 -7.83 -28.42
C HIS A 347 -24.68 -7.23 -29.66
N ASN A 348 -25.44 -6.49 -30.44
CA ASN A 348 -24.96 -5.72 -31.59
C ASN A 348 -25.15 -4.25 -31.30
N GLY A 349 -24.06 -3.57 -30.91
CA GLY A 349 -24.17 -2.13 -30.69
C GLY A 349 -23.14 -1.57 -29.71
N ILE A 350 -23.49 -0.42 -29.17
CA ILE A 350 -22.71 0.30 -28.16
C ILE A 350 -23.55 0.33 -26.89
N GLU A 351 -23.03 -0.25 -25.83
CA GLU A 351 -23.59 -0.07 -24.49
C GLU A 351 -23.01 1.19 -23.86
N TYR A 352 -23.87 2.07 -23.40
CA TYR A 352 -23.52 3.27 -22.63
C TYR A 352 -23.60 2.95 -21.15
N ARG A 353 -22.49 3.12 -20.42
CA ARG A 353 -22.41 2.85 -18.98
C ARG A 353 -22.13 4.12 -18.21
N ASN A 354 -23.01 4.46 -17.29
CA ASN A 354 -22.85 5.51 -16.32
C ASN A 354 -22.45 4.92 -14.97
N TYR A 355 -21.34 5.40 -14.41
CA TYR A 355 -20.89 5.01 -13.08
C TYR A 355 -21.00 6.18 -12.12
N SER A 356 -21.46 5.90 -10.91
CA SER A 356 -21.42 6.81 -9.77
C SER A 356 -20.89 6.02 -8.58
N SER A 357 -19.77 6.45 -8.04
CA SER A 357 -19.07 5.73 -6.96
C SER A 357 -18.72 6.68 -5.82
N GLN A 358 -19.20 6.38 -4.62
CA GLN A 358 -18.74 7.00 -3.38
C GLN A 358 -17.69 6.10 -2.74
N GLN A 359 -16.52 6.65 -2.47
CA GLN A 359 -15.41 5.93 -1.87
C GLN A 359 -14.99 6.59 -0.57
N THR A 360 -15.04 5.83 0.52
CA THR A 360 -14.56 6.26 1.83
C THR A 360 -13.33 5.44 2.21
N ARG A 361 -12.25 6.12 2.60
CA ARG A 361 -11.00 5.48 3.05
C ARG A 361 -10.64 6.01 4.42
N ILE A 362 -10.24 5.09 5.29
CA ILE A 362 -9.74 5.38 6.63
C ILE A 362 -8.37 4.71 6.77
N GLY A 363 -7.37 5.49 7.07
CA GLY A 363 -6.05 4.97 7.41
C GLY A 363 -5.68 5.36 8.82
N ALA A 364 -5.06 4.46 9.56
CA ALA A 364 -4.46 4.77 10.85
C ALA A 364 -3.19 3.95 11.05
N HIS A 365 -2.14 4.54 11.60
CA HIS A 365 -1.01 3.79 12.10
C HIS A 365 -0.45 4.36 13.40
N ALA A 366 0.11 3.44 14.18
CA ALA A 366 0.90 3.73 15.37
C ALA A 366 2.26 3.04 15.21
N LYS A 367 3.34 3.80 15.37
CA LYS A 367 4.71 3.27 15.35
C LYS A 367 5.44 3.74 16.59
N LEU A 368 5.95 2.78 17.33
CA LEU A 368 6.77 2.98 18.53
C LEU A 368 8.17 2.47 18.25
N ASP A 369 9.17 3.27 18.46
CA ASP A 369 10.56 2.83 18.42
C ASP A 369 11.22 3.09 19.78
N TYR A 370 11.88 2.06 20.32
CA TYR A 370 12.54 2.12 21.61
C TYR A 370 14.02 1.77 21.49
N HIS A 371 14.87 2.76 21.74
CA HIS A 371 16.32 2.60 21.81
C HIS A 371 16.71 2.14 23.22
N ILE A 372 16.95 0.84 23.39
CA ILE A 372 17.47 0.27 24.64
C ILE A 372 18.81 0.94 24.96
N ASN A 373 19.68 1.01 23.94
CA ASN A 373 20.93 1.77 23.90
C ASN A 373 21.29 2.10 22.43
N ALA A 374 22.49 2.60 22.16
CA ALA A 374 22.95 2.95 20.82
C ALA A 374 22.99 1.76 19.83
N ASN A 375 23.12 0.52 20.35
CA ASN A 375 23.31 -0.69 19.56
C ASN A 375 22.04 -1.57 19.47
N HIS A 376 21.01 -1.30 20.26
CA HIS A 376 19.83 -2.15 20.36
C HIS A 376 18.56 -1.32 20.28
N LYS A 377 17.74 -1.61 19.26
CA LYS A 377 16.47 -0.93 18.99
C LYS A 377 15.35 -1.95 18.81
N LEU A 378 14.20 -1.64 19.35
CA LEU A 378 12.94 -2.34 19.09
C LEU A 378 12.00 -1.38 18.38
N THR A 379 11.27 -1.87 17.41
CA THR A 379 10.24 -1.09 16.69
C THR A 379 8.96 -1.89 16.63
N TRP A 380 7.86 -1.30 17.05
CA TRP A 380 6.53 -1.89 16.93
C TRP A 380 5.66 -1.00 16.06
N TYR A 381 5.24 -1.54 14.94
CA TYR A 381 4.35 -0.90 13.97
C TYR A 381 2.99 -1.57 13.97
N ASN A 382 1.92 -0.78 13.99
CA ASN A 382 0.54 -1.23 13.80
C ASN A 382 -0.12 -0.33 12.76
N GLY A 383 -0.70 -0.93 11.74
CA GLY A 383 -1.41 -0.23 10.67
C GLY A 383 -2.80 -0.80 10.46
N TYR A 384 -3.76 0.08 10.22
CA TYR A 384 -5.12 -0.21 9.81
C TYR A 384 -5.48 0.62 8.58
N MET A 385 -5.88 -0.05 7.51
CA MET A 385 -6.36 0.56 6.27
C MET A 385 -7.72 -0.01 5.96
N ASP A 386 -8.71 0.84 5.72
CA ASP A 386 -10.11 0.50 5.46
C ASP A 386 -10.58 1.27 4.22
N MET A 387 -11.24 0.60 3.31
CA MET A 387 -11.85 1.19 2.13
C MET A 387 -13.26 0.65 1.95
N ARG A 388 -14.20 1.54 1.75
CA ARG A 388 -15.60 1.25 1.43
C ARG A 388 -15.98 1.96 0.15
N GLU A 389 -16.64 1.25 -0.73
CA GLU A 389 -17.11 1.77 -2.00
C GLU A 389 -18.58 1.42 -2.20
N ALA A 390 -19.41 2.41 -2.47
CA ALA A 390 -20.77 2.24 -2.92
C ALA A 390 -20.86 2.72 -4.38
N GLU A 391 -21.12 1.80 -5.30
CA GLU A 391 -21.16 2.06 -6.74
C GLU A 391 -22.53 1.71 -7.33
N VAL A 392 -23.05 2.61 -8.15
CA VAL A 392 -24.13 2.34 -9.09
C VAL A 392 -23.53 2.34 -10.50
N ARG A 393 -23.76 1.27 -11.24
CA ARG A 393 -23.52 1.20 -12.69
C ARG A 393 -24.85 1.09 -13.40
N ASP A 394 -25.16 2.03 -14.23
CA ASP A 394 -26.34 2.06 -15.10
C ASP A 394 -25.86 1.92 -16.55
N GLY A 395 -26.11 0.76 -17.12
CA GLY A 395 -25.71 0.39 -18.48
C GLY A 395 -26.91 0.10 -19.35
N HIS A 396 -26.91 0.61 -20.59
CA HIS A 396 -27.96 0.36 -21.56
C HIS A 396 -27.45 0.46 -23.01
N ASP A 397 -28.02 -0.33 -23.86
CA ASP A 397 -27.98 -0.19 -25.31
C ASP A 397 -29.40 0.10 -25.86
N ASP A 398 -29.59 -0.02 -27.15
CA ASP A 398 -30.91 0.22 -27.80
C ASP A 398 -32.00 -0.81 -27.43
N LYS A 399 -31.64 -1.95 -26.84
CA LYS A 399 -32.53 -3.10 -26.60
C LYS A 399 -32.50 -3.61 -25.17
N GLU A 400 -31.34 -3.62 -24.57
CA GLU A 400 -31.09 -4.25 -23.28
C GLU A 400 -30.38 -3.29 -22.34
N GLY A 401 -30.47 -3.56 -21.03
CA GLY A 401 -29.78 -2.79 -20.03
C GLY A 401 -29.55 -3.59 -18.76
N ALA A 402 -28.66 -3.08 -17.92
CA ALA A 402 -28.44 -3.62 -16.59
C ALA A 402 -28.08 -2.52 -15.60
N VAL A 403 -28.73 -2.53 -14.45
CA VAL A 403 -28.39 -1.65 -13.33
C VAL A 403 -27.77 -2.49 -12.22
N ARG A 404 -26.55 -2.12 -11.83
CA ARG A 404 -25.82 -2.79 -10.73
C ARG A 404 -25.66 -1.85 -9.56
N MET A 405 -26.04 -2.33 -8.39
CA MET A 405 -25.85 -1.69 -7.10
C MET A 405 -24.89 -2.52 -6.27
N LYS A 406 -23.68 -2.02 -6.05
CA LYS A 406 -22.60 -2.74 -5.38
C LYS A 406 -22.07 -1.93 -4.21
N TRP A 407 -21.98 -2.58 -3.04
CA TRP A 407 -21.21 -2.07 -1.92
C TRP A 407 -20.07 -3.02 -1.61
N ASN A 408 -18.86 -2.49 -1.53
CA ASN A 408 -17.65 -3.25 -1.25
C ASN A 408 -16.94 -2.66 -0.03
N HIS A 409 -16.44 -3.53 0.83
CA HIS A 409 -15.65 -3.17 2.00
C HIS A 409 -14.39 -4.01 2.06
N GLN A 410 -13.26 -3.35 2.16
CA GLN A 410 -11.94 -3.98 2.27
C GLN A 410 -11.16 -3.37 3.41
N TYR A 411 -10.43 -4.20 4.17
CA TYR A 411 -9.48 -3.68 5.14
C TYR A 411 -8.23 -4.55 5.26
N ILE A 412 -7.14 -3.91 5.69
CA ILE A 412 -5.87 -4.55 6.01
C ILE A 412 -5.45 -4.12 7.41
N ILE A 413 -5.13 -5.09 8.26
CA ILE A 413 -4.50 -4.88 9.56
C ILE A 413 -3.11 -5.50 9.50
N ASN A 414 -2.10 -4.75 9.90
CA ASN A 414 -0.73 -5.24 9.99
C ASN A 414 -0.13 -4.84 11.33
N SER A 415 0.41 -5.81 12.06
CA SER A 415 1.21 -5.60 13.27
C SER A 415 2.57 -6.23 13.08
N THR A 416 3.62 -5.45 13.22
CA THR A 416 5.01 -5.89 13.03
C THR A 416 5.88 -5.45 14.20
N LEU A 417 6.49 -6.40 14.87
CA LEU A 417 7.53 -6.17 15.87
C LEU A 417 8.89 -6.48 15.25
N LYS A 418 9.82 -5.53 15.33
CA LYS A 418 11.19 -5.66 14.81
C LYS A 418 12.21 -5.43 15.90
N GLY A 419 13.31 -6.19 15.87
CA GLY A 419 14.51 -5.95 16.66
C GLY A 419 15.70 -5.74 15.75
N GLU A 420 16.50 -4.73 16.06
CA GLU A 420 17.77 -4.41 15.39
C GLU A 420 18.85 -4.35 16.46
N HIS A 421 19.84 -5.22 16.33
CA HIS A 421 20.88 -5.41 17.34
C HIS A 421 22.25 -5.41 16.69
N ALA A 422 23.15 -4.57 17.19
CA ALA A 422 24.54 -4.51 16.79
C ALA A 422 25.43 -5.03 17.94
N PHE A 423 26.32 -5.92 17.61
CA PHE A 423 27.26 -6.54 18.52
C PHE A 423 28.69 -6.36 18.00
N LEU A 424 29.69 -6.63 18.84
CA LEU A 424 31.09 -6.44 18.57
C LEU A 424 31.46 -4.96 18.35
N GLU A 425 32.76 -4.70 18.34
CA GLU A 425 33.27 -3.36 18.13
C GLU A 425 32.84 -2.78 16.78
N GLY A 426 32.40 -1.53 16.78
CA GLY A 426 31.89 -0.86 15.56
C GLY A 426 30.62 -1.48 14.98
N GLY A 427 29.89 -2.36 15.70
CA GLY A 427 28.69 -3.02 15.20
C GLY A 427 28.97 -4.00 14.06
N ALA A 428 30.13 -4.65 14.07
CA ALA A 428 30.56 -5.58 13.02
C ALA A 428 29.61 -6.79 12.86
N LEU A 429 28.96 -7.23 13.93
CA LEU A 429 27.94 -8.28 13.89
C LEU A 429 26.57 -7.65 14.13
N ARG A 430 25.62 -7.87 13.23
CA ARG A 430 24.24 -7.35 13.34
C ARG A 430 23.24 -8.48 13.26
N LEU A 431 22.24 -8.41 14.09
CA LEU A 431 21.10 -9.31 14.11
C LEU A 431 19.82 -8.48 13.94
N ASN A 432 19.08 -8.75 12.88
CA ASN A 432 17.75 -8.18 12.65
C ASN A 432 16.71 -9.30 12.67
N TRP A 433 15.59 -9.05 13.32
CA TRP A 433 14.49 -9.99 13.31
C TRP A 433 13.15 -9.25 13.22
N SER A 434 12.14 -9.93 12.68
CA SER A 434 10.77 -9.41 12.60
C SER A 434 9.76 -10.51 12.86
N ALA A 435 8.75 -10.19 13.67
CA ALA A 435 7.56 -10.99 13.87
C ALA A 435 6.35 -10.22 13.35
N VAL A 436 5.55 -10.85 12.50
CA VAL A 436 4.48 -10.22 11.71
C VAL A 436 3.18 -10.95 11.90
N LEU A 437 2.12 -10.19 12.18
CA LEU A 437 0.73 -10.64 12.18
C LEU A 437 -0.06 -9.70 11.27
N SER A 438 -0.67 -10.25 10.22
CA SER A 438 -1.47 -9.46 9.29
C SER A 438 -2.79 -10.14 8.99
N LYS A 439 -3.80 -9.34 8.71
CA LYS A 439 -5.10 -9.80 8.21
C LYS A 439 -5.56 -8.87 7.10
N ALA A 440 -6.00 -9.45 6.00
CA ALA A 440 -6.74 -8.75 4.96
C ALA A 440 -8.14 -9.34 4.88
N TYR A 441 -9.11 -8.49 4.61
CA TYR A 441 -10.51 -8.87 4.51
C TYR A 441 -11.18 -8.10 3.37
N SER A 442 -12.08 -8.77 2.67
CA SER A 442 -12.96 -8.16 1.69
C SER A 442 -14.36 -8.75 1.83
N GLU A 443 -15.38 -7.92 1.70
CA GLU A 443 -16.77 -8.34 1.58
C GLU A 443 -17.49 -7.51 0.50
N THR A 444 -18.28 -8.20 -0.30
CA THR A 444 -19.21 -7.60 -1.26
C THR A 444 -20.57 -8.24 -1.03
N PRO A 445 -21.29 -7.83 0.03
CA PRO A 445 -22.59 -8.40 0.36
C PRO A 445 -23.64 -7.81 -0.57
N ASP A 446 -24.56 -8.65 -1.00
CA ASP A 446 -25.76 -8.26 -1.72
C ASP A 446 -25.51 -7.35 -2.94
N ASN A 447 -24.53 -7.75 -3.73
CA ASN A 447 -24.25 -7.11 -5.01
C ASN A 447 -25.42 -7.44 -5.94
N ALA A 448 -26.32 -6.47 -6.15
CA ALA A 448 -27.53 -6.62 -6.93
C ALA A 448 -27.33 -6.13 -8.36
N GLU A 449 -27.71 -6.95 -9.32
CA GLU A 449 -27.72 -6.60 -10.74
C GLU A 449 -29.10 -6.92 -11.30
N ILE A 450 -29.76 -5.91 -11.87
CA ILE A 450 -31.12 -5.98 -12.42
C ILE A 450 -31.03 -5.82 -13.92
N PHE A 451 -31.62 -6.78 -14.64
CA PHE A 451 -31.57 -6.84 -16.09
C PHE A 451 -32.86 -6.31 -16.73
N LEU A 452 -32.69 -5.59 -17.81
CA LEU A 452 -33.73 -4.86 -18.51
C LEU A 452 -33.79 -5.31 -19.97
N LEU A 453 -35.00 -5.32 -20.50
CA LEU A 453 -35.28 -5.53 -21.91
C LEU A 453 -36.08 -4.33 -22.40
N GLY A 454 -35.46 -3.43 -23.17
CA GLY A 454 -36.00 -2.12 -23.47
C GLY A 454 -36.28 -1.35 -22.16
N ASN A 455 -37.55 -0.93 -21.99
CA ASN A 455 -37.99 -0.15 -20.85
C ASN A 455 -38.59 -1.01 -19.69
N HIS A 456 -38.37 -2.33 -19.71
CA HIS A 456 -38.96 -3.22 -18.73
C HIS A 456 -37.93 -4.10 -18.06
N VAL A 457 -38.15 -4.48 -16.82
CA VAL A 457 -37.36 -5.52 -16.15
C VAL A 457 -37.63 -6.87 -16.80
N GLN A 458 -36.60 -7.65 -17.09
CA GLN A 458 -36.71 -8.99 -17.68
C GLN A 458 -37.60 -9.89 -16.81
N THR A 459 -38.38 -10.78 -17.46
CA THR A 459 -39.29 -11.68 -16.72
C THR A 459 -38.54 -12.86 -16.11
N SER A 460 -37.66 -13.48 -16.88
CA SER A 460 -36.82 -14.59 -16.43
C SER A 460 -35.39 -14.12 -16.26
N GLY A 461 -34.74 -14.48 -15.17
CA GLY A 461 -33.41 -13.95 -14.86
C GLY A 461 -33.41 -12.45 -14.64
N ALA A 462 -34.50 -11.92 -14.07
CA ALA A 462 -34.72 -10.49 -13.87
C ALA A 462 -33.67 -9.80 -13.02
N ALA A 463 -33.09 -10.54 -12.06
CA ALA A 463 -32.02 -10.01 -11.22
C ALA A 463 -31.11 -11.13 -10.70
N ILE A 464 -29.89 -10.75 -10.39
CA ILE A 464 -28.92 -11.56 -9.66
C ILE A 464 -28.52 -10.81 -8.40
N ARG A 465 -28.45 -11.51 -7.27
CA ARG A 465 -27.95 -10.97 -6.01
C ARG A 465 -26.85 -11.89 -5.47
N ARG A 466 -25.69 -11.31 -5.15
CA ARG A 466 -24.47 -12.05 -4.85
C ARG A 466 -23.84 -11.59 -3.55
N TRP A 467 -23.40 -12.54 -2.74
CA TRP A 467 -22.62 -12.34 -1.51
C TRP A 467 -21.26 -12.99 -1.65
N GLU A 468 -20.24 -12.20 -1.44
CA GLU A 468 -18.86 -12.65 -1.46
C GLU A 468 -18.13 -12.11 -0.23
N HIS A 469 -17.34 -12.94 0.43
CA HIS A 469 -16.37 -12.47 1.41
C HIS A 469 -15.18 -13.38 1.50
N ASN A 470 -14.02 -12.81 1.82
CA ASN A 470 -12.80 -13.54 2.04
C ASN A 470 -11.95 -12.92 3.16
N SER A 471 -11.21 -13.75 3.84
CA SER A 471 -10.31 -13.38 4.93
C SER A 471 -8.97 -14.06 4.78
N ASP A 472 -7.91 -13.29 4.58
CA ASP A 472 -6.52 -13.76 4.59
C ASP A 472 -5.90 -13.44 5.95
N LYS A 473 -5.38 -14.47 6.63
CA LYS A 473 -4.59 -14.35 7.86
C LYS A 473 -3.17 -14.78 7.57
N ASP A 474 -2.19 -13.90 7.81
CA ASP A 474 -0.78 -14.11 7.50
C ASP A 474 0.06 -13.93 8.78
N LYS A 475 0.89 -14.92 9.09
CA LYS A 475 1.86 -14.90 10.17
C LYS A 475 3.24 -15.15 9.58
N ALA A 476 4.20 -14.27 9.84
CA ALA A 476 5.55 -14.44 9.32
C ALA A 476 6.61 -14.08 10.36
N GLY A 477 7.74 -14.75 10.28
CA GLY A 477 8.95 -14.47 11.05
C GLY A 477 10.15 -14.37 10.13
N TYR A 478 11.03 -13.39 10.37
CA TYR A 478 12.26 -13.16 9.63
C TYR A 478 13.42 -13.07 10.60
N LEU A 479 14.57 -13.58 10.20
CA LEU A 479 15.82 -13.51 10.96
C LEU A 479 16.98 -13.30 10.00
N ASP A 480 17.78 -12.25 10.22
CA ASP A 480 18.93 -11.88 9.40
C ASP A 480 20.13 -11.62 10.29
N LEU A 481 21.22 -12.33 10.02
CA LEU A 481 22.52 -12.15 10.66
C LEU A 481 23.51 -11.62 9.64
N MET A 482 24.16 -10.51 9.96
CA MET A 482 25.14 -9.85 9.08
C MET A 482 26.46 -9.66 9.83
N TYR A 483 27.58 -10.02 9.17
CA TYR A 483 28.91 -9.82 9.70
C TYR A 483 29.78 -9.03 8.71
N LYS A 484 30.31 -7.91 9.18
CA LYS A 484 31.19 -7.03 8.42
C LYS A 484 32.64 -7.30 8.77
N LEU A 485 33.44 -7.70 7.78
CA LEU A 485 34.86 -7.93 7.87
C LEU A 485 35.60 -6.85 7.08
N LYS A 486 36.39 -6.04 7.77
CA LYS A 486 37.28 -5.06 7.14
C LYS A 486 38.69 -5.64 7.08
N LEU A 487 39.33 -5.62 5.93
CA LEU A 487 40.70 -6.06 5.72
C LEU A 487 41.62 -4.88 5.47
N ASP A 488 42.91 -5.08 5.78
CA ASP A 488 43.94 -4.11 5.43
C ASP A 488 43.94 -3.86 3.91
N GLY A 489 44.21 -2.63 3.48
CA GLY A 489 44.14 -2.25 2.07
C GLY A 489 42.76 -1.79 1.55
N GLY A 490 41.77 -1.59 2.46
CA GLY A 490 40.49 -0.97 2.16
C GLY A 490 39.44 -1.92 1.55
N SER A 491 39.66 -3.23 1.62
CA SER A 491 38.67 -4.25 1.23
C SER A 491 37.66 -4.50 2.37
N VAL A 492 36.39 -4.52 2.05
CA VAL A 492 35.30 -4.81 3.00
C VAL A 492 34.43 -5.94 2.49
N PHE A 493 34.19 -6.93 3.34
CA PHE A 493 33.23 -8.00 3.10
C PHE A 493 32.07 -7.86 4.08
N ASP A 494 30.83 -7.88 3.58
CA ASP A 494 29.62 -8.02 4.38
C ASP A 494 29.01 -9.40 4.07
N PHE A 495 29.09 -10.31 5.01
CA PHE A 495 28.44 -11.63 4.94
C PHE A 495 27.05 -11.52 5.55
N SER A 496 26.05 -12.03 4.84
CA SER A 496 24.67 -12.05 5.32
C SER A 496 24.08 -13.44 5.16
N VAL A 497 23.48 -13.95 6.22
CA VAL A 497 22.70 -15.18 6.20
C VAL A 497 21.38 -14.92 6.91
N GLY A 498 20.32 -15.52 6.43
CA GLY A 498 19.03 -15.33 7.06
C GLY A 498 18.00 -16.31 6.57
N GLY A 499 16.81 -16.18 7.14
CA GLY A 499 15.68 -17.03 6.78
C GLY A 499 14.35 -16.41 7.14
N MET A 500 13.30 -17.00 6.61
CA MET A 500 11.93 -16.64 6.95
C MET A 500 11.03 -17.86 6.97
N TYR A 501 9.99 -17.74 7.76
CA TYR A 501 8.85 -18.66 7.72
C TYR A 501 7.55 -17.87 7.67
N ARG A 502 6.64 -18.30 6.79
CA ARG A 502 5.30 -17.72 6.63
C ARG A 502 4.24 -18.81 6.68
N ASP A 503 3.15 -18.56 7.39
CA ASP A 503 1.91 -19.37 7.42
C ASP A 503 0.73 -18.47 7.09
N LYS A 504 0.14 -18.68 5.93
CA LYS A 504 -1.01 -17.92 5.42
C LYS A 504 -2.21 -18.84 5.29
N LYS A 505 -3.38 -18.34 5.71
CA LYS A 505 -4.66 -19.03 5.59
C LYS A 505 -5.69 -18.11 4.97
N ARG A 506 -6.43 -18.63 4.00
CA ARG A 506 -7.59 -17.96 3.38
C ARG A 506 -8.86 -18.72 3.70
N ASP A 507 -9.91 -18.01 4.04
CA ASP A 507 -11.30 -18.43 4.06
C ASP A 507 -12.04 -17.63 2.99
N SER A 508 -12.67 -18.32 2.04
CA SER A 508 -13.41 -17.70 0.93
C SER A 508 -14.86 -18.22 0.93
N PHE A 509 -15.80 -17.31 0.71
CA PHE A 509 -17.22 -17.60 0.62
C PHE A 509 -17.85 -16.90 -0.57
N PHE A 510 -18.72 -17.63 -1.25
CA PHE A 510 -19.52 -17.14 -2.38
C PHE A 510 -20.93 -17.72 -2.31
N ASN A 511 -21.93 -16.88 -2.55
CA ASN A 511 -23.30 -17.33 -2.74
C ASN A 511 -24.04 -16.38 -3.69
N GLU A 512 -24.85 -16.94 -4.58
CA GLU A 512 -25.58 -16.18 -5.59
C GLU A 512 -27.00 -16.69 -5.71
N TYR A 513 -27.93 -15.76 -5.88
CA TYR A 513 -29.36 -16.04 -6.13
C TYR A 513 -29.81 -15.34 -7.40
N THR A 514 -30.57 -16.06 -8.23
CA THR A 514 -31.23 -15.53 -9.42
C THR A 514 -32.71 -15.33 -9.13
N PHE A 515 -33.27 -14.28 -9.69
CA PHE A 515 -34.68 -13.91 -9.49
C PHE A 515 -35.38 -13.80 -10.83
N ASN A 516 -36.67 -14.14 -10.82
CA ASN A 516 -37.60 -13.80 -11.86
C ASN A 516 -38.47 -12.62 -11.40
N SER A 517 -38.98 -11.80 -12.30
CA SER A 517 -40.03 -10.83 -11.98
C SER A 517 -41.40 -11.48 -12.16
N ALA A 518 -42.37 -11.07 -11.35
CA ALA A 518 -43.75 -11.56 -11.47
C ALA A 518 -44.40 -11.01 -12.75
N THR A 519 -44.84 -11.91 -13.61
CA THR A 519 -45.63 -11.54 -14.80
C THR A 519 -46.99 -10.99 -14.40
N GLY A 520 -47.38 -9.82 -14.88
CA GLY A 520 -48.72 -9.25 -14.77
C GLY A 520 -48.98 -8.31 -13.57
N VAL A 521 -47.97 -8.05 -12.75
CA VAL A 521 -48.04 -7.02 -11.70
C VAL A 521 -47.08 -5.91 -12.07
N LYS A 522 -47.62 -4.70 -12.28
CA LYS A 522 -46.93 -3.45 -12.54
C LYS A 522 -45.41 -3.57 -12.76
N ASP A 523 -44.99 -3.99 -13.98
CA ASP A 523 -43.58 -3.82 -14.36
C ASP A 523 -43.30 -2.32 -14.28
N PRO A 524 -42.41 -1.87 -13.43
CA PRO A 524 -41.98 -0.50 -13.48
C PRO A 524 -41.35 -0.30 -14.86
N GLN A 525 -42.02 0.52 -15.65
CA GLN A 525 -41.46 0.93 -16.94
C GLN A 525 -40.30 1.86 -16.68
N TYR A 526 -39.19 1.65 -17.35
CA TYR A 526 -38.13 2.65 -17.44
C TYR A 526 -38.71 3.95 -17.99
N GLN A 527 -38.71 4.97 -17.22
CA GLN A 527 -39.17 6.30 -17.61
C GLN A 527 -37.99 7.28 -17.55
N GLY A 528 -36.97 7.03 -18.38
CA GLY A 528 -35.80 7.88 -18.41
C GLY A 528 -34.95 7.79 -17.12
N GLU A 529 -34.71 8.91 -16.43
CA GLU A 529 -33.89 8.95 -15.22
C GLU A 529 -34.59 8.47 -13.94
N ASP A 530 -35.87 8.10 -14.01
CA ASP A 530 -36.70 7.70 -12.84
C ASP A 530 -36.66 6.20 -12.53
N TRP A 531 -35.48 5.58 -12.61
CA TRP A 531 -35.26 4.20 -12.19
C TRP A 531 -35.09 4.10 -10.67
N ASN A 532 -36.09 4.47 -9.91
CA ASN A 532 -36.04 4.47 -8.45
C ASN A 532 -36.95 3.42 -7.78
N ASN A 533 -37.70 2.66 -8.58
CA ASN A 533 -38.75 1.78 -8.09
C ASN A 533 -38.35 0.30 -8.06
N TYR A 534 -37.06 -0.05 -8.08
CA TYR A 534 -36.63 -1.46 -8.02
C TYR A 534 -36.99 -2.12 -6.68
N ASP A 535 -37.16 -1.36 -5.62
CA ASP A 535 -37.66 -1.84 -4.33
C ASP A 535 -39.15 -2.22 -4.36
N GLU A 536 -39.91 -1.76 -5.35
CA GLU A 536 -41.33 -2.07 -5.54
C GLU A 536 -41.58 -3.25 -6.50
N ILE A 537 -40.54 -3.78 -7.17
CA ILE A 537 -40.67 -4.91 -8.08
C ILE A 537 -40.95 -6.19 -7.28
N LEU A 538 -41.96 -6.94 -7.71
CA LEU A 538 -42.25 -8.27 -7.16
C LEU A 538 -41.29 -9.31 -7.74
N PHE A 539 -40.14 -9.46 -7.10
CA PHE A 539 -39.20 -10.52 -7.43
C PHE A 539 -39.61 -11.86 -6.82
N THR A 540 -39.30 -12.93 -7.53
CA THR A 540 -39.42 -14.30 -7.04
C THR A 540 -38.07 -14.99 -7.15
N PRO A 541 -37.38 -15.34 -6.05
CA PRO A 541 -36.11 -16.03 -6.12
C PRO A 541 -36.30 -17.44 -6.66
N LEU A 542 -35.30 -17.94 -7.39
CA LEU A 542 -35.18 -19.38 -7.63
C LEU A 542 -34.98 -20.08 -6.27
N LYS A 543 -35.56 -21.27 -6.12
CA LYS A 543 -35.67 -21.95 -4.82
C LYS A 543 -34.34 -22.15 -4.09
N TYR A 544 -33.26 -22.27 -4.82
CA TYR A 544 -31.93 -22.52 -4.30
C TYR A 544 -30.91 -21.51 -4.82
N GLY A 545 -30.00 -21.10 -3.96
CA GLY A 545 -28.84 -20.34 -4.37
C GLY A 545 -27.73 -21.24 -4.91
N ASN A 546 -26.79 -20.66 -5.63
CA ASN A 546 -25.58 -21.32 -6.06
C ASN A 546 -24.53 -21.30 -4.94
N ILE A 547 -24.45 -22.37 -4.15
CA ILE A 547 -23.47 -22.57 -3.07
C ILE A 547 -22.34 -23.53 -3.46
N SER A 548 -22.55 -24.36 -4.51
CA SER A 548 -21.54 -25.31 -5.00
C SER A 548 -20.49 -24.67 -5.90
N ASP A 549 -20.42 -23.34 -5.92
CA ASP A 549 -19.40 -22.61 -6.63
C ASP A 549 -18.02 -22.90 -6.02
N PRO A 550 -16.98 -23.21 -6.85
CA PRO A 550 -15.62 -23.45 -6.38
C PRO A 550 -14.96 -22.26 -5.67
N LEU A 551 -15.57 -21.07 -5.66
CA LEU A 551 -15.12 -19.94 -4.85
C LEU A 551 -15.39 -20.11 -3.35
N ASN A 552 -16.14 -21.16 -2.96
CA ASN A 552 -16.30 -21.58 -1.58
C ASN A 552 -15.19 -22.54 -1.17
N TYR A 553 -14.09 -22.00 -0.66
CA TYR A 553 -12.92 -22.79 -0.30
C TYR A 553 -12.16 -22.24 0.90
N ASP A 554 -11.45 -23.10 1.58
CA ASP A 554 -10.38 -22.79 2.50
C ASP A 554 -9.04 -23.06 1.82
N ALA A 555 -8.05 -22.19 2.03
CA ALA A 555 -6.71 -22.40 1.48
C ALA A 555 -5.60 -22.10 2.48
N THR A 556 -4.47 -22.75 2.29
CA THR A 556 -3.28 -22.59 3.12
C THR A 556 -2.04 -22.43 2.26
N GLU A 557 -1.10 -21.59 2.72
CA GLU A 557 0.23 -21.46 2.12
C GLU A 557 1.28 -21.39 3.23
N LYS A 558 2.26 -22.27 3.17
CA LYS A 558 3.42 -22.28 4.06
C LYS A 558 4.68 -22.11 3.24
N ILE A 559 5.49 -21.12 3.58
CA ILE A 559 6.75 -20.84 2.90
C ILE A 559 7.87 -20.85 3.93
N GLY A 560 8.85 -21.73 3.74
CA GLY A 560 10.12 -21.73 4.45
C GLY A 560 11.23 -21.28 3.53
N ALA A 561 12.05 -20.32 3.92
CA ALA A 561 13.14 -19.84 3.08
C ALA A 561 14.41 -19.58 3.87
N GLY A 562 15.55 -19.79 3.20
CA GLY A 562 16.86 -19.42 3.70
C GLY A 562 17.69 -18.78 2.59
N TYR A 563 18.62 -17.90 2.98
CA TYR A 563 19.54 -17.27 2.03
C TYR A 563 20.95 -17.11 2.61
N GLY A 564 21.91 -17.04 1.70
CA GLY A 564 23.28 -16.60 1.96
C GLY A 564 23.68 -15.57 0.92
N MET A 565 24.37 -14.51 1.36
CA MET A 565 24.79 -13.41 0.48
C MET A 565 26.10 -12.83 0.96
N VAL A 566 26.97 -12.44 0.04
CA VAL A 566 28.23 -11.73 0.29
C VAL A 566 28.24 -10.45 -0.52
N LYS A 567 28.51 -9.34 0.16
CA LYS A 567 28.85 -8.07 -0.49
C LYS A 567 30.34 -7.82 -0.32
N TYR A 568 31.04 -7.55 -1.42
CA TYR A 568 32.45 -7.16 -1.45
C TYR A 568 32.56 -5.74 -1.97
N THR A 569 33.25 -4.89 -1.21
CA THR A 569 33.52 -3.50 -1.57
C THR A 569 35.04 -3.27 -1.61
N TYR A 570 35.52 -2.75 -2.75
CA TYR A 570 36.91 -2.37 -2.93
C TYR A 570 37.01 -1.14 -3.82
N GLN A 571 37.52 -0.05 -3.29
CA GLN A 571 37.64 1.24 -3.99
C GLN A 571 36.29 1.69 -4.59
N LYS A 572 36.19 1.74 -5.93
CA LYS A 572 35.01 2.15 -6.68
C LYS A 572 34.06 0.97 -7.03
N TRP A 573 34.47 -0.26 -6.69
CA TRP A 573 33.72 -1.47 -7.01
C TRP A 573 32.94 -1.98 -5.82
N GLU A 574 31.72 -2.35 -6.08
CA GLU A 574 30.88 -3.08 -5.14
C GLU A 574 30.27 -4.28 -5.88
N PHE A 575 30.38 -5.47 -5.29
CA PHE A 575 29.83 -6.71 -5.80
C PHE A 575 28.89 -7.31 -4.76
N ILE A 576 27.74 -7.83 -5.17
CA ILE A 576 26.90 -8.69 -4.35
C ILE A 576 26.68 -9.99 -5.09
N ALA A 577 26.86 -11.12 -4.41
CA ALA A 577 26.47 -12.42 -4.89
C ALA A 577 25.70 -13.14 -3.77
N GLY A 578 24.59 -13.78 -4.10
CA GLY A 578 23.80 -14.51 -3.12
C GLY A 578 22.91 -15.55 -3.75
N VAL A 579 22.45 -16.45 -2.92
CA VAL A 579 21.47 -17.47 -3.29
C VAL A 579 20.40 -17.52 -2.19
N ARG A 580 19.16 -17.64 -2.62
CA ARG A 580 17.99 -17.87 -1.77
C ARG A 580 17.34 -19.18 -2.20
N VAL A 581 16.91 -19.96 -1.23
CA VAL A 581 16.12 -21.18 -1.46
C VAL A 581 14.78 -20.99 -0.75
N GLU A 582 13.69 -21.21 -1.48
CA GLU A 582 12.33 -21.12 -0.94
C GLU A 582 11.60 -22.44 -1.18
N HIS A 583 11.04 -23.00 -0.11
CA HIS A 583 10.16 -24.16 -0.16
C HIS A 583 8.73 -23.71 0.10
N THR A 584 7.85 -23.96 -0.86
CA THR A 584 6.44 -23.60 -0.82
C THR A 584 5.58 -24.87 -0.72
N ASN A 585 4.61 -24.85 0.20
CA ASN A 585 3.55 -25.82 0.32
C ASN A 585 2.22 -25.04 0.37
N GLN A 586 1.43 -25.13 -0.69
CA GLN A 586 0.12 -24.46 -0.78
C GLN A 586 -0.96 -25.46 -1.21
N GLY A 587 -2.20 -25.22 -0.78
CA GLY A 587 -3.31 -26.08 -1.14
C GLY A 587 -4.65 -25.45 -0.80
N TYR A 588 -5.71 -26.09 -1.29
CA TYR A 588 -7.09 -25.71 -1.08
C TYR A 588 -7.93 -26.90 -0.62
N THR A 589 -9.06 -26.60 0.02
CA THR A 589 -10.14 -27.53 0.33
C THR A 589 -11.46 -26.86 -0.04
N LEU A 590 -12.23 -27.47 -0.94
CA LEU A 590 -13.55 -26.97 -1.32
C LEU A 590 -14.55 -27.22 -0.18
N LYS A 591 -15.38 -26.22 0.13
CA LYS A 591 -16.43 -26.33 1.17
C LYS A 591 -17.63 -27.16 0.68
N PHE A 592 -17.92 -27.04 -0.62
CA PHE A 592 -19.08 -27.71 -1.26
C PHE A 592 -18.62 -28.37 -2.58
N PRO A 593 -17.82 -29.46 -2.52
CA PRO A 593 -17.35 -30.13 -3.72
C PRO A 593 -18.52 -30.83 -4.44
N THR A 594 -18.46 -30.81 -5.77
CA THR A 594 -19.37 -31.60 -6.63
C THR A 594 -18.74 -32.95 -6.98
N GLU A 595 -19.55 -33.92 -7.48
CA GLU A 595 -19.05 -35.23 -7.85
C GLU A 595 -17.91 -35.21 -8.89
N ASN A 596 -17.79 -34.14 -9.68
CA ASN A 596 -16.83 -33.99 -10.76
C ASN A 596 -15.65 -33.05 -10.41
N THR A 597 -15.53 -32.62 -9.16
CA THR A 597 -14.43 -31.75 -8.72
C THR A 597 -13.62 -32.37 -7.60
N ASP A 598 -12.29 -32.30 -7.70
CA ASP A 598 -11.40 -32.74 -6.63
C ASP A 598 -11.63 -31.86 -5.40
N PRO A 599 -12.02 -32.43 -4.25
CA PRO A 599 -12.37 -31.67 -3.06
C PRO A 599 -11.19 -30.94 -2.44
N GLU A 600 -9.97 -31.37 -2.70
CA GLU A 600 -8.74 -30.76 -2.20
C GLU A 600 -7.59 -30.92 -3.18
N GLY A 601 -6.65 -30.00 -3.16
CA GLY A 601 -5.43 -30.05 -3.97
C GLY A 601 -4.25 -29.43 -3.25
N TYR A 602 -3.05 -29.95 -3.53
CA TYR A 602 -1.81 -29.50 -2.91
C TYR A 602 -0.68 -29.41 -3.93
N GLN A 603 0.07 -28.30 -3.84
CA GLN A 603 1.29 -28.10 -4.63
C GLN A 603 2.47 -27.90 -3.67
N LYS A 604 3.58 -28.62 -3.94
CA LYS A 604 4.83 -28.51 -3.17
C LYS A 604 5.99 -28.35 -4.14
N TYR A 605 6.76 -27.29 -3.97
CA TYR A 605 7.91 -27.03 -4.82
C TYR A 605 9.01 -26.29 -4.08
N THR A 606 10.21 -26.35 -4.62
CA THR A 606 11.39 -25.67 -4.08
C THR A 606 12.09 -24.92 -5.19
N ASP A 607 12.32 -23.63 -4.96
CA ASP A 607 12.98 -22.73 -5.90
C ASP A 607 14.34 -22.31 -5.38
N VAL A 608 15.34 -22.34 -6.28
CA VAL A 608 16.68 -21.81 -6.04
C VAL A 608 16.83 -20.52 -6.84
N LEU A 609 17.09 -19.42 -6.14
CA LEU A 609 17.02 -18.07 -6.63
C LEU A 609 18.39 -17.37 -6.48
N PRO A 610 19.32 -17.55 -7.42
CA PRO A 610 20.59 -16.84 -7.43
C PRO A 610 20.40 -15.37 -7.80
N SER A 611 21.23 -14.49 -7.21
CA SER A 611 21.31 -13.08 -7.55
C SER A 611 22.76 -12.62 -7.59
N PHE A 612 23.05 -11.70 -8.53
CA PHE A 612 24.37 -11.11 -8.68
C PHE A 612 24.24 -9.64 -9.10
N HIS A 613 24.94 -8.76 -8.40
CA HIS A 613 24.90 -7.32 -8.68
C HIS A 613 26.31 -6.76 -8.66
N VAL A 614 26.59 -5.86 -9.59
CA VAL A 614 27.85 -5.12 -9.69
C VAL A 614 27.52 -3.64 -9.77
N LYS A 615 28.26 -2.84 -9.01
CA LYS A 615 28.20 -1.39 -9.07
C LYS A 615 29.62 -0.84 -9.21
N TYR A 616 29.82 0.04 -10.15
CA TYR A 616 31.08 0.74 -10.38
C TYR A 616 30.88 2.25 -10.36
N GLY A 617 31.59 2.93 -9.47
CA GLY A 617 31.61 4.38 -9.40
C GLY A 617 32.47 4.98 -10.51
N VAL A 618 31.85 5.33 -11.64
CA VAL A 618 32.58 5.94 -12.80
C VAL A 618 33.04 7.34 -12.41
N HIS A 619 32.16 8.12 -11.81
CA HIS A 619 32.41 9.51 -11.39
C HIS A 619 31.67 9.78 -10.08
N LYS A 620 31.97 10.89 -9.38
CA LYS A 620 31.28 11.30 -8.12
C LYS A 620 29.75 11.25 -8.23
N ASN A 621 29.21 11.57 -9.42
CA ASN A 621 27.76 11.66 -9.68
C ASN A 621 27.26 10.58 -10.66
N ALA A 622 28.08 9.58 -11.01
CA ALA A 622 27.72 8.56 -11.99
C ALA A 622 28.16 7.17 -11.52
N ASN A 623 27.20 6.26 -11.47
CA ASN A 623 27.42 4.84 -11.18
C ASN A 623 26.92 3.99 -12.34
N LEU A 624 27.69 2.99 -12.72
CA LEU A 624 27.24 1.92 -13.61
C LEU A 624 26.80 0.73 -12.74
N ARG A 625 25.62 0.16 -13.03
CA ARG A 625 25.10 -1.02 -12.33
C ARG A 625 24.73 -2.11 -13.32
N PHE A 626 25.07 -3.33 -12.95
CA PHE A 626 24.58 -4.55 -13.59
C PHE A 626 23.90 -5.38 -12.52
N SER A 627 22.70 -5.92 -12.82
CA SER A 627 21.94 -6.75 -11.91
C SER A 627 21.37 -7.96 -12.63
N TYR A 628 21.56 -9.12 -12.04
CA TYR A 628 20.93 -10.37 -12.43
C TYR A 628 20.26 -10.98 -11.18
N ALA A 629 19.00 -11.36 -11.29
CA ALA A 629 18.29 -12.06 -10.25
C ALA A 629 17.27 -13.02 -10.89
N ARG A 630 17.22 -14.26 -10.38
CA ARG A 630 16.13 -15.17 -10.65
C ARG A 630 15.02 -14.90 -9.65
N SER A 631 13.79 -14.77 -10.13
CA SER A 631 12.59 -14.57 -9.34
C SER A 631 11.49 -15.51 -9.84
N ILE A 632 10.44 -15.64 -9.05
CA ILE A 632 9.29 -16.51 -9.33
C ILE A 632 8.00 -15.69 -9.24
N ASN A 633 6.93 -16.27 -9.76
CA ASN A 633 5.57 -15.83 -9.51
C ASN A 633 4.76 -17.01 -8.99
N ARG A 634 4.27 -16.92 -7.76
CA ARG A 634 3.42 -17.96 -7.18
C ARG A 634 1.98 -17.78 -7.63
N PRO A 635 1.27 -18.87 -7.96
CA PRO A 635 -0.14 -18.79 -8.25
C PRO A 635 -0.92 -18.27 -7.02
N SER A 636 -2.00 -17.53 -7.26
CA SER A 636 -2.96 -17.18 -6.22
C SER A 636 -3.75 -18.42 -5.79
N PHE A 637 -4.40 -18.35 -4.63
CA PHE A 637 -5.29 -19.43 -4.21
C PHE A 637 -6.42 -19.67 -5.21
N PHE A 638 -6.93 -18.60 -5.80
CA PHE A 638 -7.95 -18.68 -6.84
C PHE A 638 -7.46 -19.44 -8.08
N GLU A 639 -6.20 -19.26 -8.49
CA GLU A 639 -5.64 -19.91 -9.68
C GLU A 639 -5.47 -21.44 -9.54
N ILE A 640 -5.28 -21.93 -8.32
CA ILE A 640 -5.13 -23.38 -8.05
C ILE A 640 -6.45 -24.09 -7.74
N VAL A 641 -7.54 -23.36 -7.48
CA VAL A 641 -8.87 -23.94 -7.25
C VAL A 641 -9.48 -24.36 -8.60
N PRO A 642 -10.12 -25.56 -8.72
CA PRO A 642 -10.66 -26.07 -9.99
C PRO A 642 -11.99 -25.38 -10.36
N TYR A 643 -11.95 -24.07 -10.61
CA TYR A 643 -13.13 -23.32 -11.07
C TYR A 643 -13.23 -23.27 -12.58
N SER A 644 -14.42 -22.96 -13.07
CA SER A 644 -14.68 -22.71 -14.49
C SER A 644 -15.75 -21.64 -14.62
N ILE A 645 -15.34 -20.45 -15.05
CA ILE A 645 -16.26 -19.31 -15.32
C ILE A 645 -16.33 -19.09 -16.82
N ILE A 646 -17.54 -19.02 -17.33
CA ILE A 646 -17.77 -18.70 -18.76
C ILE A 646 -18.12 -17.22 -18.81
N ASN A 647 -17.23 -16.45 -19.42
CA ASN A 647 -17.46 -15.05 -19.76
C ASN A 647 -17.96 -14.97 -21.22
N GLU A 648 -18.38 -13.78 -21.63
CA GLU A 648 -18.89 -13.58 -23.00
C GLU A 648 -17.89 -13.99 -24.08
N ASP A 649 -16.59 -13.69 -23.88
CA ASP A 649 -15.54 -13.87 -24.88
C ASP A 649 -14.60 -15.03 -24.61
N TYR A 650 -14.54 -15.55 -23.38
CA TYR A 650 -13.58 -16.59 -22.98
C TYR A 650 -14.08 -17.41 -21.78
N LYS A 651 -13.50 -18.60 -21.66
CA LYS A 651 -13.68 -19.47 -20.50
C LYS A 651 -12.46 -19.39 -19.60
N GLU A 652 -12.65 -18.89 -18.38
CA GLU A 652 -11.63 -18.85 -17.34
C GLU A 652 -11.67 -20.13 -16.51
N LYS A 653 -10.50 -20.73 -16.29
CA LYS A 653 -10.37 -21.95 -15.48
C LYS A 653 -9.19 -21.83 -14.51
N GLY A 654 -9.36 -22.38 -13.31
CA GLY A 654 -8.24 -22.67 -12.42
C GLY A 654 -7.41 -23.86 -12.93
N ASN A 655 -6.17 -23.90 -12.48
CA ASN A 655 -5.23 -24.99 -12.78
C ASN A 655 -4.66 -25.54 -11.45
N PRO A 656 -5.22 -26.62 -10.93
CA PRO A 656 -4.75 -27.23 -9.69
C PRO A 656 -3.39 -27.95 -9.82
N ASP A 657 -2.91 -28.25 -11.05
CA ASP A 657 -1.69 -29.03 -11.31
C ASP A 657 -0.38 -28.20 -11.31
#